data_635d7dd17ae33546d258bdebc4f47f2c
#
_entry.id   635d7dd17ae33546d258bdebc4f47f2c
#
_cell.length_a   1.000
_cell.length_b   1.000
_cell.length_c   1.000
_cell.angle_alpha   90.00
_cell.angle_beta   90.00
_cell.angle_gamma   90.00
#
_symmetry.space_group_name_H-M   'P 1'
#
loop_
_entity.id
_entity.type
_entity.pdbx_description
1 polymer ?
#
loop_
_entity_poly.entity_id
_entity_poly.type
_entity_poly.pdbx_seq_one_letter_code
_entity_poly.pdbx_strand_id
1 'polypeptide(L)'
;MAPCVLALLLALGQFAQSNTGELRVTVTDTGRLPLPGPVEVVSEANQFRQTLETDSAGVAIFRRLPFGSYRVAVIRGGFADLSRLVEVRSASPTDFPATMALATVQASVTVSADVTLLDPHQPAPANRIGADTLSRRVTALPGRALPDIVNTQPGWLLEANGILHPRGSEYQTQYVVDGLPMTDNRSPAFAPELGADDVHAMTIMTGGYPAEYGRKLGGVIEVVTTAPSRRGFGGSASGSIGSFNTTSGDVIAQYGREKSTVSITAGAAHTDRFLDPPVQENFTNRGSTSNASLRFERDFTPVDRFGVILRHGQAEFLVPNEHVQQEAGQRQDRSSTENAAQLSVQRILSPTMVADVRAMVRDVSAALWSNAAATPVAAFQDRGFREVYVKGALAAHAGVHELKAGVDVIAGRIREDFAYRITDPGLFDDDTPPAFTFAGRHSDREQAVFLQDQLRMGRWTVNAGLRWDHYALLVNDHAFSPRFAAAWSWPSADLVLRASYDRVFQTPAIENLLLASSETVEGLGTEVVRLPVPPSRGDFYEAGMSKVLGGRMRIDASVFSRRMDNVADDDLLLNTGVSFPVAFQHAEINGAEVKLDLRSWKNISGGLGYSCLRGVGELPITGGLFLGDEGLEQLASQEQFPLTQDQRHTLRGRVMYQFSPSGWIAVAGSFGSGLPFEDFDDTPQEAVEQFGQRVVDRVNFETGRVRPSASFDVSAGLTVARWSKRTLGVQAEVRNLSNRLDVINFAGLFSGTALAAPRSAAVRLRAEF
;
A
#
# COMPACT_ATOMS: atom_id res chain seq x y z
N MET A 1 -30.65 -6.99 19.82
CA MET A 1 -29.26 -6.40 19.73
C MET A 1 -29.20 -5.09 18.90
N ALA A 2 -29.96 -4.92 17.82
CA ALA A 2 -29.95 -3.71 17.00
C ALA A 2 -30.28 -2.38 17.75
N PRO A 3 -31.25 -2.28 18.68
CA PRO A 3 -31.55 -1.02 19.33
C PRO A 3 -30.45 -0.56 20.33
N CYS A 4 -29.74 -1.50 20.96
CA CYS A 4 -28.63 -1.15 21.87
C CYS A 4 -27.40 -0.64 21.11
N VAL A 5 -27.12 -1.15 19.92
CA VAL A 5 -26.04 -0.66 19.06
C VAL A 5 -26.37 0.72 18.52
N LEU A 6 -27.62 0.96 18.15
CA LEU A 6 -28.08 2.28 17.70
C LEU A 6 -28.09 3.31 18.84
N ALA A 7 -28.48 2.92 20.04
CA ALA A 7 -28.42 3.77 21.24
C ALA A 7 -26.97 4.06 21.67
N LEU A 8 -26.07 3.09 21.56
CA LEU A 8 -24.63 3.26 21.80
C LEU A 8 -24.00 4.18 20.74
N LEU A 9 -24.39 4.06 19.47
CA LEU A 9 -23.99 4.96 18.39
C LEU A 9 -24.50 6.39 18.57
N LEU A 10 -25.67 6.58 19.16
CA LEU A 10 -26.23 7.89 19.47
C LEU A 10 -25.61 8.51 20.73
N ALA A 11 -25.15 7.70 21.68
CA ALA A 11 -24.50 8.16 22.92
C ALA A 11 -22.98 8.40 22.74
N LEU A 12 -22.34 7.74 21.73
CA LEU A 12 -20.92 7.87 21.38
C LEU A 12 -20.68 8.91 20.28
N GLY A 13 -21.59 9.80 20.00
CA GLY A 13 -21.59 10.75 18.91
C GLY A 13 -20.42 11.75 18.84
N GLN A 14 -19.19 11.34 19.20
CA GLN A 14 -18.02 12.25 19.15
C GLN A 14 -16.72 11.47 19.01
N PHE A 15 -16.14 11.30 17.78
CA PHE A 15 -14.74 10.88 17.71
C PHE A 15 -14.19 10.65 16.29
N ALA A 16 -13.07 11.21 15.89
CA ALA A 16 -11.91 10.83 15.18
C ALA A 16 -11.32 11.38 13.94
N GLN A 17 -10.11 11.02 13.50
CA GLN A 17 -9.52 11.65 12.33
C GLN A 17 -8.43 10.85 11.59
N SER A 18 -8.18 11.25 10.28
CA SER A 18 -7.00 10.90 9.48
C SER A 18 -5.79 11.77 9.87
N ASN A 19 -4.56 11.37 9.43
CA ASN A 19 -3.33 12.17 9.58
C ASN A 19 -3.23 13.33 8.58
N THR A 20 -4.36 13.95 8.26
CA THR A 20 -4.46 15.08 7.34
C THR A 20 -5.24 16.21 7.99
N GLY A 21 -4.87 17.43 7.65
CA GLY A 21 -5.53 18.65 8.11
C GLY A 21 -6.24 19.42 6.99
N GLU A 22 -6.75 20.58 7.36
CA GLU A 22 -7.38 21.54 6.46
C GLU A 22 -6.71 22.90 6.61
N LEU A 23 -6.40 23.56 5.47
CA LEU A 23 -5.90 24.93 5.44
C LEU A 23 -6.94 25.81 4.78
N ARG A 24 -7.38 26.84 5.49
CA ARG A 24 -8.31 27.88 5.02
C ARG A 24 -7.55 29.17 4.77
N VAL A 25 -7.43 29.57 3.52
CA VAL A 25 -6.75 30.81 3.13
C VAL A 25 -7.81 31.86 2.80
N THR A 26 -7.81 32.95 3.55
CA THR A 26 -8.70 34.10 3.31
C THR A 26 -7.89 35.25 2.70
N VAL A 27 -8.11 35.57 1.44
CA VAL A 27 -7.40 36.60 0.69
C VAL A 27 -8.18 37.91 0.71
N THR A 28 -7.57 38.95 1.29
CA THR A 28 -8.17 40.29 1.36
C THR A 28 -7.13 41.36 1.01
N ASP A 29 -7.59 42.57 0.67
CA ASP A 29 -6.76 43.76 0.64
C ASP A 29 -6.53 44.33 2.05
N THR A 30 -5.79 45.44 2.15
CA THR A 30 -5.55 46.15 3.42
C THR A 30 -6.80 46.77 4.01
N GLY A 31 -7.85 46.96 3.21
CA GLY A 31 -9.18 47.41 3.62
C GLY A 31 -10.12 46.28 4.04
N ARG A 32 -9.63 45.02 4.08
CA ARG A 32 -10.38 43.79 4.36
C ARG A 32 -11.44 43.43 3.30
N LEU A 33 -11.34 43.99 2.08
CA LEU A 33 -12.20 43.59 0.96
C LEU A 33 -11.71 42.25 0.38
N PRO A 34 -12.61 41.28 0.07
CA PRO A 34 -12.24 40.03 -0.54
C PRO A 34 -11.56 40.22 -1.90
N LEU A 35 -10.50 39.45 -2.16
CA LEU A 35 -9.78 39.41 -3.42
C LEU A 35 -9.91 38.04 -4.08
N PRO A 36 -10.94 37.82 -4.93
CA PRO A 36 -11.11 36.55 -5.64
C PRO A 36 -9.94 36.22 -6.58
N GLY A 37 -9.66 34.92 -6.78
CA GLY A 37 -8.70 34.40 -7.75
C GLY A 37 -7.84 33.26 -7.20
N PRO A 38 -6.78 32.81 -7.93
CA PRO A 38 -6.02 31.60 -7.59
C PRO A 38 -5.14 31.77 -6.34
N VAL A 39 -5.10 30.71 -5.53
CA VAL A 39 -4.17 30.51 -4.41
C VAL A 39 -3.42 29.22 -4.65
N GLU A 40 -2.08 29.26 -4.66
CA GLU A 40 -1.22 28.08 -4.79
C GLU A 40 -0.70 27.66 -3.41
N VAL A 41 -0.78 26.35 -3.13
CA VAL A 41 -0.23 25.73 -1.91
C VAL A 41 0.73 24.61 -2.31
N VAL A 42 1.97 24.65 -1.81
CA VAL A 42 3.04 23.73 -2.18
C VAL A 42 3.77 23.23 -0.94
N SER A 43 4.00 21.91 -0.86
CA SER A 43 4.92 21.29 0.09
C SER A 43 5.78 20.24 -0.64
N GLU A 44 7.08 20.48 -0.71
CA GLU A 44 8.00 19.57 -1.39
C GLU A 44 8.21 18.27 -0.57
N ALA A 45 8.27 18.39 0.76
CA ALA A 45 8.37 17.22 1.66
C ALA A 45 7.16 16.29 1.54
N ASN A 46 5.98 16.86 1.28
CA ASN A 46 4.74 16.12 1.10
C ASN A 46 4.47 15.74 -0.36
N GLN A 47 5.33 16.13 -1.30
CA GLN A 47 5.08 16.03 -2.75
C GLN A 47 3.69 16.57 -3.15
N PHE A 48 3.29 17.65 -2.50
CA PHE A 48 1.96 18.25 -2.66
C PHE A 48 2.05 19.58 -3.39
N ARG A 49 1.20 19.76 -4.40
CA ARG A 49 0.96 21.03 -5.09
C ARG A 49 -0.50 21.09 -5.49
N GLN A 50 -1.18 22.18 -5.12
CA GLN A 50 -2.56 22.42 -5.52
C GLN A 50 -2.80 23.91 -5.68
N THR A 51 -3.60 24.27 -6.71
CA THR A 51 -4.08 25.64 -6.92
C THR A 51 -5.60 25.63 -6.88
N LEU A 52 -6.20 26.45 -6.02
CA LEU A 52 -7.64 26.62 -5.90
C LEU A 52 -8.02 28.08 -6.12
N GLU A 53 -9.19 28.30 -6.74
CA GLU A 53 -9.82 29.62 -6.82
C GLU A 53 -10.52 29.92 -5.49
N THR A 54 -10.37 31.12 -4.98
CA THR A 54 -11.16 31.56 -3.82
C THR A 54 -12.64 31.74 -4.20
N ASP A 55 -13.50 31.69 -3.20
CA ASP A 55 -14.91 32.06 -3.38
C ASP A 55 -15.12 33.57 -3.41
N SER A 56 -16.41 34.01 -3.45
CA SER A 56 -16.78 35.42 -3.43
C SER A 56 -16.40 36.13 -2.12
N ALA A 57 -16.20 35.39 -1.03
CA ALA A 57 -15.71 35.92 0.24
C ALA A 57 -14.16 35.92 0.32
N GLY A 58 -13.46 35.57 -0.76
CA GLY A 58 -12.01 35.49 -0.81
C GLY A 58 -11.42 34.25 -0.14
N VAL A 59 -12.22 33.21 0.11
CA VAL A 59 -11.79 32.00 0.85
C VAL A 59 -11.48 30.86 -0.11
N ALA A 60 -10.29 30.23 0.08
CA ALA A 60 -9.91 28.95 -0.53
C ALA A 60 -9.67 27.92 0.57
N ILE A 61 -10.26 26.72 0.45
CA ILE A 61 -10.16 25.65 1.44
C ILE A 61 -9.43 24.46 0.83
N PHE A 62 -8.21 24.22 1.32
CA PHE A 62 -7.39 23.06 0.98
C PHE A 62 -7.61 21.96 2.00
N ARG A 63 -8.04 20.78 1.55
CA ARG A 63 -8.46 19.67 2.39
C ARG A 63 -7.54 18.48 2.23
N ARG A 64 -7.51 17.59 3.26
CA ARG A 64 -6.72 16.36 3.24
C ARG A 64 -5.23 16.62 3.02
N LEU A 65 -4.74 17.73 3.57
CA LEU A 65 -3.34 18.05 3.55
C LEU A 65 -2.58 17.15 4.54
N PRO A 66 -1.61 16.35 4.11
CA PRO A 66 -0.70 15.70 5.04
C PRO A 66 -0.10 16.72 6.02
N PHE A 67 0.11 16.35 7.28
CA PHE A 67 0.73 17.27 8.22
C PHE A 67 2.13 17.69 7.75
N GLY A 68 2.49 18.95 7.97
CA GLY A 68 3.77 19.51 7.54
C GLY A 68 3.68 20.99 7.15
N SER A 69 4.78 21.49 6.61
CA SER A 69 4.93 22.88 6.20
C SER A 69 4.54 23.09 4.76
N TYR A 70 3.77 24.13 4.49
CA TYR A 70 3.26 24.50 3.19
C TYR A 70 3.62 25.94 2.86
N ARG A 71 4.07 26.19 1.64
CA ARG A 71 4.20 27.52 1.10
C ARG A 71 2.87 27.91 0.44
N VAL A 72 2.25 28.96 0.96
CA VAL A 72 1.06 29.60 0.38
C VAL A 72 1.52 30.76 -0.48
N ALA A 73 1.16 30.76 -1.76
CA ALA A 73 1.48 31.83 -2.69
C ALA A 73 0.19 32.43 -3.28
N VAL A 74 0.09 33.75 -3.27
CA VAL A 74 -1.02 34.52 -3.84
C VAL A 74 -0.45 35.61 -4.72
N ILE A 75 -0.85 35.62 -6.01
CA ILE A 75 -0.45 36.62 -6.99
C ILE A 75 -1.71 37.29 -7.53
N ARG A 76 -1.75 38.62 -7.49
CA ARG A 76 -2.88 39.43 -7.99
C ARG A 76 -2.37 40.68 -8.75
N GLY A 77 -2.94 40.96 -9.88
CA GLY A 77 -2.62 42.19 -10.63
C GLY A 77 -2.88 43.43 -9.77
N GLY A 78 -1.89 44.34 -9.67
CA GLY A 78 -1.96 45.55 -8.87
C GLY A 78 -1.61 45.40 -7.38
N PHE A 79 -1.33 44.20 -6.92
CA PHE A 79 -0.91 43.93 -5.55
C PHE A 79 0.52 43.34 -5.51
N ALA A 80 1.19 43.49 -4.37
CA ALA A 80 2.47 42.85 -4.13
C ALA A 80 2.28 41.33 -3.95
N ASP A 81 3.15 40.54 -4.56
CA ASP A 81 3.13 39.09 -4.42
C ASP A 81 3.27 38.67 -2.95
N LEU A 82 2.41 37.76 -2.49
CA LEU A 82 2.45 37.20 -1.15
C LEU A 82 2.95 35.77 -1.22
N SER A 83 3.99 35.45 -0.46
CA SER A 83 4.45 34.08 -0.23
C SER A 83 4.77 33.90 1.25
N ARG A 84 4.18 32.88 1.89
CA ARG A 84 4.38 32.59 3.33
C ARG A 84 4.39 31.09 3.58
N LEU A 85 5.19 30.67 4.56
CA LEU A 85 5.11 29.32 5.14
C LEU A 85 4.00 29.27 6.15
N VAL A 86 3.17 28.25 6.04
CA VAL A 86 2.07 27.90 6.95
C VAL A 86 2.21 26.45 7.35
N GLU A 87 2.10 26.17 8.61
CA GLU A 87 2.17 24.80 9.12
C GLU A 87 0.77 24.23 9.32
N VAL A 88 0.49 23.06 8.72
CA VAL A 88 -0.70 22.23 8.99
C VAL A 88 -0.25 21.10 9.91
N ARG A 89 -0.52 21.21 11.20
CA ARG A 89 0.02 20.32 12.24
C ARG A 89 -1.02 19.45 12.91
N SER A 90 -2.27 19.82 12.77
CA SER A 90 -3.37 19.09 13.35
C SER A 90 -4.49 18.93 12.35
N ALA A 91 -5.41 18.16 12.74
CA ALA A 91 -6.63 17.93 12.02
C ALA A 91 -7.65 19.06 12.13
N SER A 92 -7.52 19.90 13.15
CA SER A 92 -8.29 21.13 13.24
C SER A 92 -7.91 22.05 12.07
N PRO A 93 -8.86 22.78 11.50
CA PRO A 93 -8.57 23.73 10.44
C PRO A 93 -7.51 24.75 10.85
N THR A 94 -6.56 24.98 9.97
CA THR A 94 -5.57 26.06 10.09
C THR A 94 -6.08 27.25 9.29
N ASP A 95 -6.42 28.37 9.93
CA ASP A 95 -6.84 29.58 9.27
C ASP A 95 -5.62 30.48 8.98
N PHE A 96 -5.47 30.89 7.72
CA PHE A 96 -4.41 31.76 7.26
C PHE A 96 -5.00 33.02 6.58
N PRO A 97 -4.98 34.20 7.23
CA PRO A 97 -5.35 35.46 6.63
C PRO A 97 -4.23 35.97 5.71
N ALA A 98 -4.47 36.02 4.42
CA ALA A 98 -3.57 36.51 3.38
C ALA A 98 -3.94 37.93 3.01
N THR A 99 -3.43 38.94 3.73
CA THR A 99 -3.67 40.36 3.42
C THR A 99 -2.67 40.85 2.40
N MET A 100 -3.14 41.32 1.27
CA MET A 100 -2.33 41.79 0.15
C MET A 100 -2.20 43.34 0.17
N ALA A 101 -0.96 43.79 0.13
CA ALA A 101 -0.66 45.24 -0.04
C ALA A 101 -0.67 45.62 -1.52
N LEU A 102 -0.99 46.86 -1.85
CA LEU A 102 -0.85 47.39 -3.22
C LEU A 102 0.62 47.32 -3.66
N ALA A 103 0.81 46.97 -4.93
CA ALA A 103 2.14 46.99 -5.54
C ALA A 103 2.69 48.41 -5.59
N THR A 104 3.83 48.68 -4.95
CA THR A 104 4.58 49.92 -5.13
C THR A 104 5.61 49.69 -6.23
N VAL A 105 5.92 50.73 -7.03
CA VAL A 105 6.78 50.65 -8.22
C VAL A 105 8.23 50.19 -7.92
N GLN A 106 8.60 50.00 -6.65
CA GLN A 106 9.93 49.59 -6.21
C GLN A 106 9.99 48.35 -5.34
N ALA A 107 8.91 47.63 -5.11
CA ALA A 107 8.93 46.40 -4.29
C ALA A 107 9.14 45.15 -5.16
N SER A 108 10.38 44.85 -5.49
CA SER A 108 10.73 43.45 -5.75
C SER A 108 10.77 42.70 -4.43
N VAL A 109 9.68 42.04 -4.07
CA VAL A 109 9.72 41.05 -2.98
C VAL A 109 10.57 39.88 -3.47
N THR A 110 11.83 39.84 -3.03
CA THR A 110 12.63 38.62 -3.17
C THR A 110 11.94 37.55 -2.36
N VAL A 111 11.17 36.70 -3.03
CA VAL A 111 10.61 35.49 -2.46
C VAL A 111 11.81 34.62 -2.13
N SER A 112 12.31 34.70 -0.88
CA SER A 112 13.23 33.67 -0.37
C SER A 112 12.41 32.38 -0.46
N ALA A 113 12.80 31.49 -1.35
CA ALA A 113 12.20 30.18 -1.46
C ALA A 113 12.63 29.39 -0.23
N ASP A 114 11.90 29.57 0.87
CA ASP A 114 12.02 28.66 2.00
C ASP A 114 11.64 27.26 1.51
N VAL A 115 12.65 26.40 1.47
CA VAL A 115 12.55 25.10 0.84
C VAL A 115 11.86 24.16 1.83
N THR A 116 10.65 23.71 1.49
CA THR A 116 9.89 22.73 2.29
C THR A 116 10.32 21.28 2.01
N LEU A 117 11.62 21.03 1.76
CA LEU A 117 12.14 19.67 1.49
C LEU A 117 12.20 18.80 2.74
N LEU A 118 12.30 19.40 3.92
CA LEU A 118 12.44 18.74 5.20
C LEU A 118 11.29 19.13 6.11
N ASP A 119 10.62 18.14 6.68
CA ASP A 119 9.67 18.37 7.77
C ASP A 119 10.40 18.17 9.11
N PRO A 120 10.61 19.24 9.89
CA PRO A 120 11.31 19.16 11.16
C PRO A 120 10.49 18.47 12.26
N HIS A 121 9.19 18.31 12.06
CA HIS A 121 8.24 17.81 13.04
C HIS A 121 7.70 16.42 12.72
N GLN A 122 8.26 15.73 11.74
CA GLN A 122 7.92 14.34 11.43
C GLN A 122 8.77 13.40 12.29
N PRO A 123 8.20 12.73 13.32
CA PRO A 123 8.98 11.94 14.27
C PRO A 123 9.43 10.58 13.73
N ALA A 124 8.81 10.09 12.65
CA ALA A 124 9.16 8.83 12.01
C ALA A 124 9.35 9.01 10.50
N PRO A 125 10.18 8.17 9.84
CA PRO A 125 10.29 8.19 8.39
C PRO A 125 8.96 7.86 7.72
N ALA A 126 8.59 8.64 6.71
CA ALA A 126 7.47 8.33 5.83
C ALA A 126 7.81 8.77 4.41
N ASN A 127 7.60 7.86 3.47
CA ASN A 127 7.75 8.14 2.05
C ASN A 127 6.42 8.63 1.49
N ARG A 128 6.43 9.78 0.85
CA ARG A 128 5.21 10.36 0.26
C ARG A 128 5.31 10.37 -1.25
N ILE A 129 4.19 10.05 -1.90
CA ILE A 129 4.04 9.99 -3.35
C ILE A 129 2.83 10.85 -3.70
N GLY A 130 3.08 11.95 -4.37
CA GLY A 130 2.05 12.90 -4.77
C GLY A 130 1.55 12.68 -6.19
N ALA A 131 0.54 13.48 -6.57
CA ALA A 131 -0.16 13.40 -7.85
C ALA A 131 0.77 13.50 -9.07
N ASP A 132 1.82 14.34 -9.02
CA ASP A 132 2.78 14.48 -10.12
C ASP A 132 3.56 13.19 -10.39
N THR A 133 4.00 12.50 -9.34
CA THR A 133 4.69 11.20 -9.45
C THR A 133 3.73 10.12 -9.96
N LEU A 134 2.51 10.08 -9.42
CA LEU A 134 1.46 9.15 -9.84
C LEU A 134 1.07 9.32 -11.31
N SER A 135 0.96 10.55 -11.79
CA SER A 135 0.60 10.84 -13.19
C SER A 135 1.67 10.42 -14.21
N ARG A 136 2.95 10.42 -13.79
CA ARG A 136 4.13 10.06 -14.61
C ARG A 136 4.65 8.65 -14.31
N ARG A 137 3.85 7.81 -13.63
CA ARG A 137 4.22 6.41 -13.38
C ARG A 137 4.33 5.62 -14.68
N VAL A 138 5.12 4.57 -14.67
CA VAL A 138 5.08 3.57 -15.75
C VAL A 138 3.77 2.80 -15.70
N THR A 139 3.30 2.32 -16.85
CA THR A 139 2.11 1.49 -16.94
C THR A 139 2.41 0.12 -16.32
N ALA A 140 1.68 -0.23 -15.27
CA ALA A 140 1.79 -1.52 -14.63
C ALA A 140 0.95 -2.58 -15.36
N LEU A 141 1.23 -3.85 -15.09
CA LEU A 141 0.30 -4.92 -15.41
C LEU A 141 -1.01 -4.72 -14.61
N PRO A 142 -2.16 -5.16 -15.12
CA PRO A 142 -3.41 -5.12 -14.38
C PRO A 142 -3.27 -5.75 -12.97
N GLY A 143 -3.85 -5.12 -11.96
CA GLY A 143 -3.78 -5.58 -10.57
C GLY A 143 -2.48 -5.24 -9.84
N ARG A 144 -1.50 -4.54 -10.43
CA ARG A 144 -0.18 -4.29 -9.81
C ARG A 144 0.24 -2.82 -9.74
N ALA A 145 -0.65 -1.90 -10.10
CA ALA A 145 -0.24 -0.51 -10.24
C ALA A 145 0.18 0.13 -8.91
N LEU A 146 -0.51 -0.11 -7.80
CA LEU A 146 -0.12 0.39 -6.48
C LEU A 146 1.09 -0.35 -5.91
N PRO A 147 1.17 -1.69 -5.92
CA PRO A 147 2.37 -2.43 -5.54
C PRO A 147 3.63 -1.96 -6.27
N ASP A 148 3.59 -1.80 -7.59
CA ASP A 148 4.73 -1.30 -8.39
C ASP A 148 5.21 0.09 -7.91
N ILE A 149 4.29 1.00 -7.59
CA ILE A 149 4.62 2.33 -7.08
C ILE A 149 5.26 2.25 -5.68
N VAL A 150 4.69 1.45 -4.78
CA VAL A 150 5.22 1.25 -3.42
C VAL A 150 6.62 0.64 -3.47
N ASN A 151 6.83 -0.33 -4.36
CA ASN A 151 8.10 -1.00 -4.57
C ASN A 151 9.24 -0.06 -5.04
N THR A 152 8.93 1.15 -5.51
CA THR A 152 9.97 2.15 -5.82
C THR A 152 10.64 2.73 -4.56
N GLN A 153 10.05 2.54 -3.38
CA GLN A 153 10.58 3.04 -2.12
C GLN A 153 11.57 2.05 -1.49
N PRO A 154 12.61 2.50 -0.75
CA PRO A 154 13.49 1.59 -0.03
C PRO A 154 12.73 0.81 1.05
N GLY A 155 13.23 -0.39 1.38
CA GLY A 155 12.61 -1.27 2.38
C GLY A 155 11.40 -2.05 1.89
N TRP A 156 11.03 -1.96 0.62
CA TRP A 156 9.95 -2.73 0.03
C TRP A 156 10.48 -3.72 -0.98
N LEU A 157 9.93 -4.92 -0.96
CA LEU A 157 10.16 -5.98 -1.93
C LEU A 157 8.84 -6.30 -2.60
N LEU A 158 8.85 -6.38 -3.93
CA LEU A 158 7.76 -6.95 -4.71
C LEU A 158 8.17 -8.35 -5.11
N GLU A 159 7.49 -9.33 -4.55
CA GLU A 159 7.61 -10.71 -4.86
C GLU A 159 6.73 -11.11 -6.05
N ALA A 160 6.68 -12.40 -6.36
CA ALA A 160 5.83 -12.93 -7.42
C ALA A 160 4.38 -12.46 -7.29
N ASN A 161 3.75 -12.28 -8.43
CA ASN A 161 2.33 -11.92 -8.54
C ASN A 161 1.93 -10.59 -7.89
N GLY A 162 2.89 -9.71 -7.63
CA GLY A 162 2.64 -8.37 -7.10
C GLY A 162 2.49 -8.29 -5.58
N ILE A 163 2.93 -9.30 -4.84
CA ILE A 163 2.88 -9.31 -3.38
C ILE A 163 3.94 -8.39 -2.81
N LEU A 164 3.56 -7.52 -1.86
CA LEU A 164 4.44 -6.54 -1.24
C LEU A 164 4.88 -6.97 0.16
N HIS A 165 6.19 -6.96 0.37
CA HIS A 165 6.81 -7.28 1.66
C HIS A 165 7.58 -6.07 2.20
N PRO A 166 7.19 -5.54 3.39
CA PRO A 166 7.91 -4.45 4.02
C PRO A 166 9.07 -4.96 4.87
N ARG A 167 10.30 -4.60 4.50
CA ARG A 167 11.51 -4.94 5.27
C ARG A 167 11.64 -6.44 5.60
N GLY A 168 11.37 -7.30 4.61
CA GLY A 168 11.46 -8.75 4.75
C GLY A 168 10.40 -9.41 5.64
N SER A 169 9.30 -8.74 5.90
CA SER A 169 8.18 -9.27 6.70
C SER A 169 7.06 -9.76 5.79
N GLU A 170 6.48 -10.90 6.13
CA GLU A 170 5.34 -11.49 5.47
C GLU A 170 4.00 -10.96 6.04
N TYR A 171 2.92 -10.95 5.26
CA TYR A 171 1.54 -10.58 5.66
C TYR A 171 1.35 -9.29 6.46
N GLN A 172 2.33 -8.41 6.53
CA GLN A 172 2.33 -7.30 7.47
C GLN A 172 1.98 -5.94 6.86
N THR A 173 1.52 -5.91 5.63
CA THR A 173 1.13 -4.67 4.95
C THR A 173 -0.33 -4.31 5.22
N GLN A 174 -0.57 -3.07 5.64
CA GLN A 174 -1.91 -2.51 5.81
C GLN A 174 -2.16 -1.37 4.84
N TYR A 175 -3.15 -1.54 3.96
CA TYR A 175 -3.72 -0.44 3.20
C TYR A 175 -4.75 0.31 4.05
N VAL A 176 -4.65 1.64 4.08
CA VAL A 176 -5.62 2.53 4.73
C VAL A 176 -6.15 3.48 3.67
N VAL A 177 -7.33 3.20 3.15
CA VAL A 177 -7.93 3.94 2.03
C VAL A 177 -8.94 4.94 2.58
N ASP A 178 -8.67 6.24 2.37
CA ASP A 178 -9.48 7.34 2.91
C ASP A 178 -9.73 7.22 4.43
N GLY A 179 -8.71 6.71 5.16
CA GLY A 179 -8.72 6.55 6.62
C GLY A 179 -9.42 5.31 7.15
N LEU A 180 -9.81 4.36 6.29
CA LEU A 180 -10.35 3.06 6.65
C LEU A 180 -9.36 1.96 6.29
N PRO A 181 -9.01 1.06 7.23
CA PRO A 181 -8.13 -0.05 6.94
C PRO A 181 -8.85 -1.06 6.04
N MET A 182 -8.17 -1.48 4.98
CA MET A 182 -8.62 -2.59 4.16
C MET A 182 -7.96 -3.85 4.70
N THR A 183 -8.76 -4.76 5.23
CA THR A 183 -8.28 -6.05 5.72
C THR A 183 -8.08 -6.95 4.51
N ASP A 184 -6.88 -6.94 3.95
CA ASP A 184 -6.58 -7.73 2.78
C ASP A 184 -5.80 -8.97 3.14
N ASN A 185 -6.07 -10.00 2.37
CA ASN A 185 -5.20 -11.12 2.29
C ASN A 185 -4.04 -10.81 1.36
N ARG A 186 -3.00 -11.56 1.51
CA ARG A 186 -1.81 -11.47 0.74
C ARG A 186 -1.99 -11.90 -0.72
N SER A 187 -2.85 -12.88 -0.98
CA SER A 187 -3.08 -13.41 -2.32
C SER A 187 -3.73 -12.38 -3.24
N PRO A 188 -3.14 -12.07 -4.40
CA PRO A 188 -3.76 -11.18 -5.38
C PRO A 188 -5.07 -11.73 -5.95
N ALA A 189 -5.34 -13.02 -5.74
CA ALA A 189 -6.60 -13.66 -6.13
C ALA A 189 -7.74 -13.41 -5.15
N PHE A 190 -7.47 -12.86 -3.97
CA PHE A 190 -8.48 -12.74 -2.93
C PHE A 190 -9.30 -11.46 -3.02
N ALA A 191 -8.68 -10.34 -3.34
CA ALA A 191 -9.38 -9.07 -3.52
C ALA A 191 -8.82 -8.31 -4.72
N PRO A 192 -9.67 -7.64 -5.51
CA PRO A 192 -9.22 -6.80 -6.61
C PRO A 192 -8.51 -5.57 -6.09
N GLU A 193 -7.51 -5.12 -6.85
CA GLU A 193 -6.73 -3.94 -6.50
C GLU A 193 -7.51 -2.64 -6.69
N LEU A 194 -7.20 -1.64 -5.85
CA LEU A 194 -7.63 -0.26 -6.06
C LEU A 194 -6.95 0.32 -7.30
N GLY A 195 -7.73 0.90 -8.22
CA GLY A 195 -7.20 1.54 -9.44
C GLY A 195 -6.28 2.72 -9.11
N ALA A 196 -5.05 2.71 -9.63
CA ALA A 196 -4.06 3.74 -9.34
C ALA A 196 -4.43 5.13 -9.91
N ASP A 197 -5.31 5.20 -10.92
CA ASP A 197 -5.81 6.46 -11.47
C ASP A 197 -6.79 7.17 -10.51
N ASP A 198 -7.44 6.44 -9.59
CA ASP A 198 -8.26 7.01 -8.51
C ASP A 198 -7.42 7.53 -7.33
N VAL A 199 -6.11 7.34 -7.32
CA VAL A 199 -5.23 7.74 -6.22
C VAL A 199 -4.69 9.15 -6.44
N HIS A 200 -4.90 10.03 -5.45
CA HIS A 200 -4.37 11.40 -5.43
C HIS A 200 -3.01 11.50 -4.74
N ALA A 201 -2.83 10.78 -3.63
CA ALA A 201 -1.60 10.76 -2.88
C ALA A 201 -1.47 9.48 -2.05
N MET A 202 -0.24 9.11 -1.74
CA MET A 202 0.08 7.99 -0.85
C MET A 202 1.10 8.42 0.20
N THR A 203 0.95 7.88 1.42
CA THR A 203 1.96 7.95 2.49
C THR A 203 2.33 6.53 2.89
N ILE A 204 3.61 6.20 2.79
CA ILE A 204 4.14 4.85 3.00
C ILE A 204 5.03 4.89 4.23
N MET A 205 4.72 4.09 5.24
CA MET A 205 5.42 3.99 6.50
C MET A 205 5.88 2.56 6.74
N THR A 206 7.11 2.39 7.22
CA THR A 206 7.71 1.09 7.56
C THR A 206 8.12 0.99 9.03
N GLY A 207 7.90 2.03 9.83
CA GLY A 207 8.14 2.11 11.27
C GLY A 207 7.64 3.44 11.86
N GLY A 208 7.64 3.59 13.18
CA GLY A 208 7.17 4.79 13.88
C GLY A 208 5.68 5.06 13.67
N TYR A 209 4.88 4.02 13.65
CA TYR A 209 3.45 4.10 13.33
C TYR A 209 2.67 4.85 14.41
N PRO A 210 1.73 5.74 14.03
CA PRO A 210 0.72 6.23 14.95
C PRO A 210 -0.07 5.11 15.62
N ALA A 211 -0.46 5.28 16.92
CA ALA A 211 -1.18 4.25 17.66
C ALA A 211 -2.57 3.90 17.10
N GLU A 212 -3.11 4.74 16.23
CA GLU A 212 -4.37 4.46 15.53
C GLU A 212 -4.31 3.30 14.54
N TYR A 213 -3.11 2.93 14.06
CA TYR A 213 -2.92 1.78 13.18
C TYR A 213 -2.65 0.53 13.98
N GLY A 214 -3.20 -0.59 13.56
CA GLY A 214 -3.08 -1.87 14.23
C GLY A 214 -3.35 -3.05 13.29
N ARG A 215 -3.18 -4.26 13.79
CA ARG A 215 -3.52 -5.55 13.18
C ARG A 215 -2.61 -6.02 12.05
N LYS A 216 -1.91 -5.13 11.33
CA LYS A 216 -0.91 -5.45 10.28
C LYS A 216 0.11 -4.33 10.26
N LEU A 217 1.30 -4.55 10.76
CA LEU A 217 2.20 -3.47 11.15
C LEU A 217 3.61 -3.53 10.57
N GLY A 218 3.87 -4.42 9.65
CA GLY A 218 5.13 -4.42 8.91
C GLY A 218 5.29 -3.20 8.01
N GLY A 219 4.17 -2.71 7.45
CA GLY A 219 4.08 -1.49 6.67
C GLY A 219 2.65 -0.95 6.60
N VAL A 220 2.51 0.37 6.60
CA VAL A 220 1.23 1.06 6.42
C VAL A 220 1.29 1.89 5.15
N ILE A 221 0.32 1.71 4.27
CA ILE A 221 0.15 2.45 3.02
C ILE A 221 -1.15 3.22 3.13
N GLU A 222 -1.07 4.50 3.50
CA GLU A 222 -2.22 5.40 3.43
C GLU A 222 -2.45 5.84 2.00
N VAL A 223 -3.66 5.64 1.51
CA VAL A 223 -4.10 6.04 0.18
C VAL A 223 -5.20 7.09 0.32
N VAL A 224 -4.95 8.24 -0.26
CA VAL A 224 -5.96 9.30 -0.40
C VAL A 224 -6.46 9.26 -1.83
N THR A 225 -7.75 8.93 -2.02
CA THR A 225 -8.31 8.87 -3.36
C THR A 225 -8.72 10.25 -3.86
N THR A 226 -8.86 10.36 -5.18
CA THR A 226 -9.16 11.62 -5.86
C THR A 226 -10.52 12.16 -5.40
N ALA A 227 -10.52 13.41 -4.96
CA ALA A 227 -11.74 14.14 -4.63
C ALA A 227 -11.86 15.39 -5.49
N PRO A 228 -13.07 15.78 -5.87
CA PRO A 228 -13.28 17.01 -6.63
C PRO A 228 -12.74 18.23 -5.87
N SER A 229 -11.83 18.95 -6.49
CA SER A 229 -11.22 20.17 -5.93
C SER A 229 -11.70 21.46 -6.62
N ARG A 230 -12.50 21.31 -7.68
CA ARG A 230 -12.94 22.45 -8.51
C ARG A 230 -14.45 22.60 -8.48
N ARG A 231 -14.94 23.85 -8.56
CA ARG A 231 -16.35 24.13 -8.86
C ARG A 231 -16.64 23.83 -10.32
N GLY A 232 -17.80 23.25 -10.61
CA GLY A 232 -18.22 22.85 -11.93
C GLY A 232 -17.81 21.43 -12.30
N PHE A 233 -17.90 21.13 -13.58
CA PHE A 233 -17.57 19.83 -14.14
C PHE A 233 -16.07 19.76 -14.48
N GLY A 234 -15.47 18.59 -14.25
CA GLY A 234 -14.11 18.28 -14.61
C GLY A 234 -13.85 16.78 -14.55
N GLY A 235 -12.69 16.37 -15.02
CA GLY A 235 -12.33 14.95 -14.96
C GLY A 235 -11.11 14.62 -15.79
N SER A 236 -10.85 13.32 -15.94
CA SER A 236 -9.83 12.78 -16.83
C SER A 236 -10.28 11.45 -17.44
N ALA A 237 -9.77 11.17 -18.62
CA ALA A 237 -9.87 9.86 -19.24
C ALA A 237 -8.47 9.42 -19.67
N SER A 238 -8.12 8.15 -19.43
CA SER A 238 -6.89 7.56 -19.91
C SER A 238 -7.14 6.22 -20.60
N GLY A 239 -6.28 5.89 -21.55
CA GLY A 239 -6.27 4.57 -22.20
C GLY A 239 -4.85 4.17 -22.53
N SER A 240 -4.53 2.90 -22.40
CA SER A 240 -3.21 2.36 -22.75
C SER A 240 -3.31 1.08 -23.56
N ILE A 241 -2.30 0.86 -24.39
CA ILE A 241 -2.06 -0.39 -25.12
C ILE A 241 -0.60 -0.78 -24.95
N GLY A 242 -0.31 -2.07 -24.87
CA GLY A 242 1.06 -2.55 -24.66
C GLY A 242 1.29 -4.01 -25.06
N SER A 243 2.49 -4.48 -24.78
CA SER A 243 2.89 -5.87 -24.95
C SER A 243 1.95 -6.83 -24.21
N PHE A 244 1.92 -8.09 -24.62
CA PHE A 244 1.05 -9.14 -24.07
C PHE A 244 -0.44 -8.82 -24.21
N ASN A 245 -0.83 -8.18 -25.33
CA ASN A 245 -2.23 -7.75 -25.56
C ASN A 245 -2.79 -6.91 -24.38
N THR A 246 -1.89 -6.21 -23.65
CA THR A 246 -2.29 -5.43 -22.48
C THR A 246 -3.03 -4.19 -22.95
N THR A 247 -4.25 -4.01 -22.43
CA THR A 247 -5.09 -2.83 -22.66
C THR A 247 -5.67 -2.35 -21.36
N SER A 248 -5.77 -1.04 -21.17
CA SER A 248 -6.50 -0.47 -20.04
C SER A 248 -7.22 0.81 -20.42
N GLY A 249 -8.26 1.13 -19.66
CA GLY A 249 -9.00 2.38 -19.80
C GLY A 249 -9.57 2.82 -18.46
N ASP A 250 -9.42 4.11 -18.13
CA ASP A 250 -9.91 4.71 -16.90
C ASP A 250 -10.60 6.04 -17.18
N VAL A 251 -11.69 6.29 -16.48
CA VAL A 251 -12.45 7.55 -16.56
C VAL A 251 -12.75 8.04 -15.15
N ILE A 252 -12.47 9.31 -14.91
CA ILE A 252 -12.85 10.04 -13.70
C ILE A 252 -13.70 11.21 -14.14
N ALA A 253 -14.94 11.28 -13.67
CA ALA A 253 -15.83 12.41 -13.86
C ALA A 253 -16.22 13.00 -12.51
N GLN A 254 -16.14 14.32 -12.38
CA GLN A 254 -16.40 14.99 -11.11
C GLN A 254 -17.20 16.26 -11.30
N TYR A 255 -18.06 16.56 -10.32
CA TYR A 255 -18.83 17.79 -10.28
C TYR A 255 -18.82 18.38 -8.88
N GLY A 256 -18.33 19.63 -8.77
CA GLY A 256 -18.24 20.35 -7.51
C GLY A 256 -19.16 21.56 -7.46
N ARG A 257 -19.85 21.73 -6.33
CA ARG A 257 -20.54 22.95 -5.89
C ARG A 257 -19.91 23.46 -4.60
N GLU A 258 -20.38 24.62 -4.11
CA GLU A 258 -19.83 25.23 -2.87
C GLU A 258 -19.77 24.28 -1.68
N LYS A 259 -20.83 23.52 -1.46
CA LYS A 259 -21.00 22.66 -0.28
C LYS A 259 -21.10 21.18 -0.60
N SER A 260 -21.02 20.78 -1.85
CA SER A 260 -21.15 19.38 -2.22
C SER A 260 -20.31 19.02 -3.43
N THR A 261 -19.76 17.81 -3.43
CA THR A 261 -18.99 17.25 -4.52
C THR A 261 -19.43 15.83 -4.82
N VAL A 262 -19.43 15.46 -6.09
CA VAL A 262 -19.66 14.11 -6.56
C VAL A 262 -18.52 13.73 -7.49
N SER A 263 -17.97 12.53 -7.37
CA SER A 263 -17.09 11.94 -8.37
C SER A 263 -17.45 10.50 -8.66
N ILE A 264 -17.27 10.11 -9.92
CA ILE A 264 -17.41 8.74 -10.40
C ILE A 264 -16.08 8.37 -11.03
N THR A 265 -15.56 7.20 -10.67
CA THR A 265 -14.41 6.59 -11.30
C THR A 265 -14.82 5.24 -11.85
N ALA A 266 -14.37 4.89 -13.05
CA ALA A 266 -14.52 3.56 -13.62
C ALA A 266 -13.26 3.21 -14.41
N GLY A 267 -12.81 1.96 -14.28
CA GLY A 267 -11.64 1.44 -14.96
C GLY A 267 -11.80 -0.03 -15.35
N ALA A 268 -11.12 -0.42 -16.42
CA ALA A 268 -11.01 -1.83 -16.83
C ALA A 268 -9.65 -2.06 -17.50
N ALA A 269 -9.12 -3.26 -17.31
CA ALA A 269 -7.87 -3.66 -17.93
C ALA A 269 -7.88 -5.16 -18.31
N HIS A 270 -7.10 -5.50 -19.32
CA HIS A 270 -6.90 -6.87 -19.81
C HIS A 270 -5.43 -7.09 -20.14
N THR A 271 -4.94 -8.33 -19.98
CA THR A 271 -3.60 -8.74 -20.41
C THR A 271 -3.54 -10.26 -20.61
N ASP A 272 -2.66 -10.72 -21.51
CA ASP A 272 -2.31 -12.12 -21.64
C ASP A 272 -1.12 -12.54 -20.74
N ARG A 273 -0.67 -11.63 -19.82
CA ARG A 273 0.33 -11.90 -18.79
C ARG A 273 -0.13 -11.29 -17.46
N PHE A 274 -1.07 -11.94 -16.82
CA PHE A 274 -1.66 -11.42 -15.56
C PHE A 274 -0.80 -11.74 -14.35
N LEU A 275 -0.35 -13.00 -14.24
CA LEU A 275 0.56 -13.47 -13.19
C LEU A 275 1.99 -13.60 -13.72
N ASP A 276 2.94 -13.85 -12.84
CA ASP A 276 4.31 -14.19 -13.18
C ASP A 276 4.41 -15.69 -13.41
N PRO A 277 4.65 -16.14 -14.68
CA PRO A 277 4.60 -17.56 -15.02
C PRO A 277 5.84 -18.30 -14.48
N PRO A 278 5.71 -19.60 -14.19
CA PRO A 278 6.82 -20.45 -13.74
C PRO A 278 7.82 -20.80 -14.86
N VAL A 279 7.37 -20.74 -16.11
CA VAL A 279 8.17 -21.04 -17.29
C VAL A 279 8.19 -19.87 -18.27
N GLN A 280 9.14 -19.86 -19.18
CA GLN A 280 9.34 -18.73 -20.10
C GLN A 280 8.18 -18.56 -21.12
N GLU A 281 7.47 -19.61 -21.45
CA GLU A 281 6.45 -19.70 -22.48
C GLU A 281 5.14 -18.98 -22.15
N ASN A 282 4.92 -18.63 -20.91
CA ASN A 282 3.74 -17.88 -20.46
C ASN A 282 2.39 -18.57 -20.81
N PHE A 283 2.29 -19.84 -20.54
CA PHE A 283 1.07 -20.64 -20.79
C PHE A 283 -0.09 -20.18 -19.90
N THR A 284 -1.32 -20.18 -20.46
CA THR A 284 -2.58 -19.96 -19.73
C THR A 284 -2.60 -18.78 -18.77
N ASN A 285 -2.09 -17.61 -19.15
CA ASN A 285 -1.83 -16.49 -18.24
C ASN A 285 -2.64 -15.22 -18.56
N ARG A 286 -3.82 -15.33 -19.11
CA ARG A 286 -4.67 -14.16 -19.38
C ARG A 286 -5.51 -13.77 -18.18
N GLY A 287 -5.79 -12.47 -18.05
CA GLY A 287 -6.67 -11.96 -17.02
C GLY A 287 -7.22 -10.57 -17.31
N SER A 288 -8.27 -10.22 -16.60
CA SER A 288 -8.95 -8.93 -16.69
C SER A 288 -9.33 -8.43 -15.32
N THR A 289 -9.32 -7.10 -15.16
CA THR A 289 -9.81 -6.41 -13.96
C THR A 289 -10.80 -5.35 -14.35
N SER A 290 -11.74 -5.07 -13.46
CA SER A 290 -12.63 -3.91 -13.55
C SER A 290 -12.88 -3.31 -12.18
N ASN A 291 -13.06 -2.00 -12.13
CA ASN A 291 -13.37 -1.29 -10.90
C ASN A 291 -14.29 -0.11 -11.18
N ALA A 292 -15.09 0.24 -10.18
CA ALA A 292 -15.91 1.44 -10.20
C ALA A 292 -16.04 2.03 -8.79
N SER A 293 -16.04 3.35 -8.69
CA SER A 293 -16.34 4.03 -7.44
C SER A 293 -17.26 5.23 -7.64
N LEU A 294 -18.10 5.49 -6.65
CA LEU A 294 -18.92 6.68 -6.52
C LEU A 294 -18.63 7.32 -5.18
N ARG A 295 -18.22 8.59 -5.21
CA ARG A 295 -17.99 9.39 -4.02
C ARG A 295 -18.96 10.57 -3.99
N PHE A 296 -19.57 10.81 -2.83
CA PHE A 296 -20.35 11.99 -2.54
C PHE A 296 -19.86 12.61 -1.24
N GLU A 297 -19.58 13.91 -1.23
CA GLU A 297 -19.23 14.68 -0.03
C GLU A 297 -20.09 15.94 0.06
N ARG A 298 -20.48 16.28 1.30
CA ARG A 298 -21.29 17.48 1.57
C ARG A 298 -20.92 18.13 2.90
N ASP A 299 -20.71 19.45 2.85
CA ASP A 299 -20.67 20.30 4.05
C ASP A 299 -22.11 20.72 4.37
N PHE A 300 -22.72 20.17 5.43
CA PHE A 300 -24.03 20.62 5.88
C PHE A 300 -23.94 21.99 6.53
N THR A 301 -22.88 22.21 7.32
CA THR A 301 -22.54 23.48 7.97
C THR A 301 -21.03 23.72 7.81
N PRO A 302 -20.49 24.89 8.20
CA PRO A 302 -19.04 25.12 8.21
C PRO A 302 -18.27 24.17 9.13
N VAL A 303 -18.96 23.48 10.06
CA VAL A 303 -18.36 22.57 11.04
C VAL A 303 -18.74 21.10 10.84
N ASP A 304 -19.77 20.80 10.04
CA ASP A 304 -20.24 19.44 9.80
C ASP A 304 -20.03 19.01 8.36
N ARG A 305 -19.30 17.91 8.17
CA ARG A 305 -19.03 17.29 6.87
C ARG A 305 -19.48 15.84 6.88
N PHE A 306 -20.06 15.42 5.75
CA PHE A 306 -20.54 14.09 5.49
C PHE A 306 -19.94 13.56 4.19
N GLY A 307 -19.59 12.27 4.15
CA GLY A 307 -19.09 11.60 2.97
C GLY A 307 -19.60 10.17 2.84
N VAL A 308 -19.87 9.77 1.60
CA VAL A 308 -20.20 8.38 1.22
C VAL A 308 -19.29 8.00 0.06
N ILE A 309 -18.75 6.78 0.12
CA ILE A 309 -18.02 6.16 -0.98
C ILE A 309 -18.60 4.78 -1.19
N LEU A 310 -18.97 4.47 -2.43
CA LEU A 310 -19.34 3.12 -2.86
C LEU A 310 -18.25 2.63 -3.80
N ARG A 311 -17.80 1.39 -3.65
CA ARG A 311 -16.78 0.76 -4.48
C ARG A 311 -17.22 -0.62 -4.92
N HIS A 312 -16.86 -0.96 -6.14
CA HIS A 312 -16.94 -2.29 -6.71
C HIS A 312 -15.62 -2.60 -7.43
N GLY A 313 -15.12 -3.79 -7.26
CA GLY A 313 -13.95 -4.30 -7.98
C GLY A 313 -14.13 -5.76 -8.32
N GLN A 314 -13.57 -6.18 -9.46
CA GLN A 314 -13.58 -7.56 -9.93
C GLN A 314 -12.27 -7.88 -10.64
N ALA A 315 -11.76 -9.09 -10.45
CA ALA A 315 -10.66 -9.65 -11.23
C ALA A 315 -10.99 -11.09 -11.62
N GLU A 316 -10.67 -11.46 -12.86
CA GLU A 316 -10.81 -12.82 -13.39
C GLU A 316 -9.54 -13.16 -14.17
N PHE A 317 -8.92 -14.30 -13.88
CA PHE A 317 -7.70 -14.69 -14.53
C PHE A 317 -7.45 -16.20 -14.48
N LEU A 318 -6.55 -16.64 -15.35
CA LEU A 318 -6.04 -18.00 -15.39
C LEU A 318 -4.72 -18.09 -14.62
N VAL A 319 -4.50 -19.21 -13.95
CA VAL A 319 -3.21 -19.54 -13.35
C VAL A 319 -2.27 -20.06 -14.46
N PRO A 320 -1.05 -19.53 -14.57
CA PRO A 320 -0.11 -19.99 -15.59
C PRO A 320 0.39 -21.41 -15.30
N ASN A 321 0.45 -22.24 -16.33
CA ASN A 321 0.91 -23.62 -16.26
C ASN A 321 2.43 -23.74 -16.39
N GLU A 322 2.97 -24.78 -15.77
CA GLU A 322 4.26 -25.39 -16.08
C GLU A 322 4.15 -26.30 -17.34
N HIS A 323 5.28 -26.84 -17.80
CA HIS A 323 5.29 -27.71 -18.99
C HIS A 323 4.40 -28.96 -18.82
N VAL A 324 4.54 -29.68 -17.69
CA VAL A 324 3.75 -30.88 -17.40
C VAL A 324 2.25 -30.57 -17.33
N GLN A 325 1.88 -29.50 -16.67
CA GLN A 325 0.49 -29.07 -16.56
C GLN A 325 -0.09 -28.65 -17.91
N GLN A 326 0.72 -27.96 -18.74
CA GLN A 326 0.32 -27.55 -20.08
C GLN A 326 0.12 -28.75 -21.01
N GLU A 327 1.01 -29.75 -20.96
CA GLU A 327 0.90 -30.97 -21.74
C GLU A 327 -0.33 -31.80 -21.35
N ALA A 328 -0.65 -31.84 -20.05
CA ALA A 328 -1.87 -32.45 -19.55
C ALA A 328 -3.16 -31.72 -19.98
N GLY A 329 -3.06 -30.48 -20.43
CA GLY A 329 -4.21 -29.65 -20.78
C GLY A 329 -4.90 -29.02 -19.57
N GLN A 330 -4.14 -28.78 -18.49
CA GLN A 330 -4.63 -28.11 -17.28
C GLN A 330 -5.15 -26.73 -17.60
N ARG A 331 -6.25 -26.41 -16.97
CA ARG A 331 -6.78 -25.05 -16.87
C ARG A 331 -7.29 -24.81 -15.47
N GLN A 332 -6.77 -23.76 -14.84
CA GLN A 332 -7.19 -23.33 -13.52
C GLN A 332 -7.64 -21.87 -13.60
N ASP A 333 -8.91 -21.63 -13.33
CA ASP A 333 -9.55 -20.31 -13.36
C ASP A 333 -9.61 -19.74 -11.93
N ARG A 334 -9.37 -18.43 -11.81
CA ARG A 334 -9.57 -17.66 -10.56
C ARG A 334 -10.45 -16.46 -10.80
N SER A 335 -11.28 -16.15 -9.82
CA SER A 335 -12.06 -14.92 -9.77
C SER A 335 -12.06 -14.32 -8.39
N SER A 336 -12.13 -12.99 -8.32
CA SER A 336 -12.34 -12.27 -7.05
C SER A 336 -13.27 -11.09 -7.28
N THR A 337 -14.09 -10.77 -6.26
CA THR A 337 -15.02 -9.64 -6.27
C THR A 337 -15.01 -8.95 -4.92
N GLU A 338 -15.01 -7.63 -4.94
CA GLU A 338 -15.13 -6.80 -3.75
C GLU A 338 -16.25 -5.77 -3.92
N ASN A 339 -17.10 -5.65 -2.92
CA ASN A 339 -18.07 -4.57 -2.79
C ASN A 339 -17.89 -3.87 -1.44
N ALA A 340 -17.76 -2.55 -1.45
CA ALA A 340 -17.60 -1.77 -0.23
C ALA A 340 -18.48 -0.52 -0.23
N ALA A 341 -19.09 -0.24 0.91
CA ALA A 341 -19.79 1.01 1.19
C ALA A 341 -19.17 1.66 2.42
N GLN A 342 -18.73 2.89 2.27
CA GLN A 342 -18.06 3.64 3.33
C GLN A 342 -18.86 4.90 3.65
N LEU A 343 -18.95 5.21 4.93
CA LEU A 343 -19.58 6.41 5.48
C LEU A 343 -18.54 7.17 6.31
N SER A 344 -18.51 8.48 6.18
CA SER A 344 -17.71 9.36 7.04
C SER A 344 -18.51 10.55 7.51
N VAL A 345 -18.38 10.89 8.79
CA VAL A 345 -18.97 12.08 9.42
C VAL A 345 -17.87 12.77 10.21
N GLN A 346 -17.59 14.03 9.86
CA GLN A 346 -16.62 14.86 10.56
C GLN A 346 -17.32 16.08 11.15
N ARG A 347 -16.99 16.42 12.41
CA ARG A 347 -17.47 17.61 13.09
C ARG A 347 -16.36 18.37 13.79
N ILE A 348 -16.24 19.66 13.50
CA ILE A 348 -15.38 20.57 14.23
C ILE A 348 -16.13 20.99 15.49
N LEU A 349 -15.68 20.52 16.67
CA LEU A 349 -16.30 20.80 17.96
C LEU A 349 -15.87 22.15 18.50
N SER A 350 -14.62 22.55 18.23
CA SER A 350 -14.04 23.85 18.57
C SER A 350 -12.89 24.16 17.58
N PRO A 351 -12.31 25.36 17.58
CA PRO A 351 -11.12 25.67 16.77
C PRO A 351 -9.94 24.73 16.99
N THR A 352 -9.90 24.05 18.14
CA THR A 352 -8.81 23.15 18.55
C THR A 352 -9.23 21.69 18.65
N MET A 353 -10.47 21.34 18.27
CA MET A 353 -11.01 20.00 18.55
C MET A 353 -11.90 19.53 17.40
N VAL A 354 -11.60 18.35 16.87
CA VAL A 354 -12.33 17.73 15.77
C VAL A 354 -12.69 16.29 16.11
N ALA A 355 -13.91 15.93 15.77
CA ALA A 355 -14.45 14.59 15.84
C ALA A 355 -14.76 14.04 14.45
N ASP A 356 -14.54 12.75 14.23
CA ASP A 356 -14.86 12.04 12.96
C ASP A 356 -15.33 10.61 13.29
N VAL A 357 -16.34 10.13 12.63
CA VAL A 357 -16.81 8.74 12.69
C VAL A 357 -16.76 8.18 11.28
N ARG A 358 -16.25 6.97 11.16
CA ARG A 358 -16.23 6.23 9.89
C ARG A 358 -16.83 4.87 10.09
N ALA A 359 -17.57 4.43 9.10
CA ALA A 359 -18.11 3.10 9.04
C ALA A 359 -17.88 2.53 7.64
N MET A 360 -17.70 1.22 7.55
CA MET A 360 -17.58 0.49 6.30
C MET A 360 -18.35 -0.82 6.42
N VAL A 361 -19.04 -1.18 5.36
CA VAL A 361 -19.48 -2.54 5.10
C VAL A 361 -18.75 -3.03 3.87
N ARG A 362 -18.12 -4.20 3.96
CA ARG A 362 -17.32 -4.79 2.89
C ARG A 362 -17.72 -6.25 2.72
N ASP A 363 -17.85 -6.68 1.46
CA ASP A 363 -18.11 -8.06 1.07
C ASP A 363 -17.07 -8.45 0.03
N VAL A 364 -16.29 -9.49 0.31
CA VAL A 364 -15.19 -9.98 -0.53
C VAL A 364 -15.41 -11.46 -0.78
N SER A 365 -15.22 -11.90 -2.01
CA SER A 365 -15.24 -13.31 -2.40
C SER A 365 -14.13 -13.61 -3.39
N ALA A 366 -13.56 -14.81 -3.28
CA ALA A 366 -12.58 -15.33 -4.21
C ALA A 366 -12.85 -16.82 -4.45
N ALA A 367 -12.75 -17.23 -5.72
CA ALA A 367 -12.92 -18.61 -6.12
C ALA A 367 -11.77 -19.08 -7.01
N LEU A 368 -11.45 -20.36 -6.91
CA LEU A 368 -10.51 -21.07 -7.76
C LEU A 368 -11.16 -22.40 -8.18
N TRP A 369 -11.01 -22.77 -9.43
CA TRP A 369 -11.45 -24.10 -9.92
C TRP A 369 -10.58 -24.59 -11.05
N SER A 370 -10.24 -25.89 -10.95
CA SER A 370 -9.50 -26.63 -11.96
C SER A 370 -10.42 -27.38 -12.91
N ASN A 371 -10.00 -27.57 -14.16
CA ASN A 371 -10.64 -28.52 -15.04
C ASN A 371 -10.27 -29.98 -14.67
N ALA A 372 -10.87 -30.96 -15.36
CA ALA A 372 -10.64 -32.38 -15.09
C ALA A 372 -9.23 -32.87 -15.49
N ALA A 373 -8.51 -32.09 -16.29
CA ALA A 373 -7.15 -32.39 -16.77
C ALA A 373 -6.05 -31.78 -15.87
N ALA A 374 -6.41 -31.14 -14.77
CA ALA A 374 -5.44 -30.61 -13.83
C ALA A 374 -4.60 -31.74 -13.22
N THR A 375 -3.30 -31.50 -13.06
CA THR A 375 -2.31 -32.46 -12.54
C THR A 375 -1.31 -31.73 -11.63
N PRO A 376 -0.84 -32.36 -10.53
CA PRO A 376 -1.22 -33.68 -10.01
C PRO A 376 -2.58 -33.68 -9.28
N VAL A 377 -3.19 -32.52 -9.05
CA VAL A 377 -4.42 -32.33 -8.27
C VAL A 377 -5.40 -31.41 -8.98
N ALA A 378 -6.66 -31.80 -9.04
CA ALA A 378 -7.76 -30.89 -9.41
C ALA A 378 -8.35 -30.28 -8.14
N ALA A 379 -8.21 -28.95 -7.97
CA ALA A 379 -8.65 -28.21 -6.81
C ALA A 379 -9.87 -27.32 -7.10
N PHE A 380 -10.71 -27.16 -6.09
CA PHE A 380 -11.80 -26.19 -6.03
C PHE A 380 -11.74 -25.42 -4.71
N GLN A 381 -11.92 -24.12 -4.78
CA GLN A 381 -12.01 -23.27 -3.60
C GLN A 381 -13.05 -22.15 -3.83
N ASP A 382 -13.91 -21.89 -2.84
CA ASP A 382 -14.74 -20.70 -2.76
C ASP A 382 -14.64 -20.17 -1.33
N ARG A 383 -14.11 -18.96 -1.18
CA ARG A 383 -13.89 -18.33 0.11
C ARG A 383 -14.31 -16.87 0.08
N GLY A 384 -14.61 -16.33 1.24
CA GLY A 384 -14.97 -14.94 1.34
C GLY A 384 -15.27 -14.50 2.76
N PHE A 385 -15.40 -13.20 2.91
CA PHE A 385 -15.82 -12.60 4.16
C PHE A 385 -16.73 -11.41 3.94
N ARG A 386 -17.59 -11.17 4.90
CA ARG A 386 -18.37 -9.94 5.02
C ARG A 386 -18.05 -9.29 6.34
N GLU A 387 -17.61 -8.04 6.32
CA GLU A 387 -17.24 -7.30 7.52
C GLU A 387 -17.98 -5.99 7.65
N VAL A 388 -18.18 -5.57 8.90
CA VAL A 388 -18.58 -4.23 9.30
C VAL A 388 -17.43 -3.66 10.13
N TYR A 389 -16.88 -2.54 9.71
CA TYR A 389 -15.88 -1.79 10.42
C TYR A 389 -16.47 -0.47 10.89
N VAL A 390 -16.23 -0.11 12.16
CA VAL A 390 -16.60 1.20 12.70
C VAL A 390 -15.41 1.75 13.48
N LYS A 391 -15.02 2.98 13.16
CA LYS A 391 -13.99 3.71 13.87
C LYS A 391 -14.54 5.03 14.37
N GLY A 392 -14.26 5.35 15.62
CA GLY A 392 -14.50 6.65 16.23
C GLY A 392 -13.24 7.16 16.92
N ALA A 393 -12.81 8.43 16.78
CA ALA A 393 -11.71 9.04 17.54
C ALA A 393 -11.81 10.57 17.61
N LEU A 394 -11.15 11.19 18.53
CA LEU A 394 -11.09 12.61 18.86
C LEU A 394 -9.67 13.12 18.65
N ALA A 395 -9.50 14.22 17.93
CA ALA A 395 -8.24 14.95 17.87
C ALA A 395 -8.39 16.31 18.54
N ALA A 396 -7.42 16.67 19.37
CA ALA A 396 -7.41 17.92 20.11
C ALA A 396 -6.01 18.55 20.12
N HIS A 397 -5.95 19.84 19.84
CA HIS A 397 -4.74 20.66 19.97
C HIS A 397 -4.78 21.46 21.28
N ALA A 398 -3.74 21.36 22.11
CA ALA A 398 -3.64 22.07 23.37
C ALA A 398 -2.18 22.52 23.62
N GLY A 399 -1.83 23.71 23.21
CA GLY A 399 -0.48 24.25 23.37
C GLY A 399 0.57 23.46 22.56
N VAL A 400 1.41 22.68 23.27
CA VAL A 400 2.44 21.83 22.66
C VAL A 400 1.93 20.43 22.30
N HIS A 401 0.72 20.07 22.72
CA HIS A 401 0.12 18.75 22.58
C HIS A 401 -0.79 18.67 21.37
N GLU A 402 -0.66 17.58 20.59
CA GLU A 402 -1.57 17.15 19.57
C GLU A 402 -2.11 15.77 19.96
N LEU A 403 -3.18 15.78 20.73
CA LEU A 403 -3.78 14.57 21.30
C LEU A 403 -4.70 13.89 20.29
N LYS A 404 -4.69 12.57 20.28
CA LYS A 404 -5.61 11.76 19.49
C LYS A 404 -5.99 10.50 20.27
N ALA A 405 -7.28 10.26 20.44
CA ALA A 405 -7.81 9.06 21.09
C ALA A 405 -8.94 8.47 20.26
N GLY A 406 -9.13 7.16 20.31
CA GLY A 406 -10.23 6.54 19.57
C GLY A 406 -10.42 5.07 19.85
N VAL A 407 -11.48 4.55 19.23
CA VAL A 407 -11.86 3.14 19.26
C VAL A 407 -12.16 2.67 17.86
N ASP A 408 -11.89 1.40 17.58
CA ASP A 408 -12.36 0.75 16.37
C ASP A 408 -12.83 -0.69 16.63
N VAL A 409 -13.76 -1.14 15.82
CA VAL A 409 -14.37 -2.46 15.91
C VAL A 409 -14.52 -3.03 14.50
N ILE A 410 -14.10 -4.29 14.33
CA ILE A 410 -14.47 -5.14 13.20
C ILE A 410 -15.42 -6.22 13.72
N ALA A 411 -16.46 -6.52 12.96
CA ALA A 411 -17.32 -7.66 13.15
C ALA A 411 -17.58 -8.30 11.78
N GLY A 412 -17.16 -9.54 11.62
CA GLY A 412 -17.15 -10.22 10.35
C GLY A 412 -17.77 -11.61 10.39
N ARG A 413 -18.01 -12.16 9.20
CA ARG A 413 -18.32 -13.56 8.95
C ARG A 413 -17.42 -14.04 7.83
N ILE A 414 -16.73 -15.13 8.07
CA ILE A 414 -15.82 -15.78 7.13
C ILE A 414 -16.46 -17.06 6.66
N ARG A 415 -16.25 -17.42 5.40
CA ARG A 415 -16.61 -18.71 4.82
C ARG A 415 -15.45 -19.23 3.97
N GLU A 416 -15.23 -20.53 4.05
CA GLU A 416 -14.25 -21.26 3.25
C GLU A 416 -14.86 -22.60 2.86
N ASP A 417 -14.96 -22.84 1.54
CA ASP A 417 -15.35 -24.10 0.96
C ASP A 417 -14.15 -24.56 0.09
N PHE A 418 -13.62 -25.75 0.34
CA PHE A 418 -12.46 -26.31 -0.33
C PHE A 418 -12.68 -27.77 -0.70
N ALA A 419 -12.20 -28.18 -1.86
CA ALA A 419 -12.18 -29.56 -2.28
C ALA A 419 -10.96 -29.84 -3.19
N TYR A 420 -10.42 -31.03 -3.09
CA TYR A 420 -9.48 -31.54 -4.09
C TYR A 420 -9.78 -32.96 -4.48
N ARG A 421 -9.23 -33.36 -5.64
CA ARG A 421 -9.16 -34.74 -6.12
C ARG A 421 -7.78 -34.96 -6.75
N ILE A 422 -7.03 -35.94 -6.25
CA ILE A 422 -5.76 -36.37 -6.81
C ILE A 422 -6.02 -36.97 -8.20
N THR A 423 -5.25 -36.53 -9.19
CA THR A 423 -5.33 -36.99 -10.57
C THR A 423 -4.11 -37.79 -10.99
N ASP A 424 -2.97 -37.59 -10.28
CA ASP A 424 -1.77 -38.39 -10.41
C ASP A 424 -1.32 -38.93 -9.01
N PRO A 425 -1.80 -40.12 -8.61
CA PRO A 425 -1.47 -40.69 -7.32
C PRO A 425 0.01 -41.02 -7.12
N GLY A 426 0.79 -41.13 -8.20
CA GLY A 426 2.20 -41.52 -8.10
C GLY A 426 3.12 -40.45 -7.49
N LEU A 427 2.59 -39.26 -7.25
CA LEU A 427 3.30 -38.14 -6.62
C LEU A 427 2.90 -37.89 -5.16
N PHE A 428 2.14 -38.81 -4.55
CA PHE A 428 1.67 -38.70 -3.17
C PHE A 428 1.84 -40.01 -2.43
N ASP A 429 1.94 -39.91 -1.11
CA ASP A 429 2.01 -41.10 -0.23
C ASP A 429 0.73 -41.95 -0.29
N ASP A 430 0.88 -43.26 -0.07
CA ASP A 430 -0.23 -44.22 -0.17
C ASP A 430 -1.38 -43.94 0.80
N ASP A 431 -1.17 -43.20 1.88
CA ASP A 431 -2.15 -42.80 2.89
C ASP A 431 -2.82 -41.46 2.59
N THR A 432 -2.34 -40.71 1.59
CA THR A 432 -2.98 -39.45 1.16
C THR A 432 -4.36 -39.74 0.53
N PRO A 433 -5.46 -39.17 1.08
CA PRO A 433 -6.80 -39.41 0.53
C PRO A 433 -6.92 -38.95 -0.94
N PRO A 434 -7.49 -39.76 -1.82
CA PRO A 434 -7.62 -39.44 -3.24
C PRO A 434 -8.55 -38.25 -3.49
N ALA A 435 -9.36 -37.85 -2.51
CA ALA A 435 -10.22 -36.68 -2.54
C ALA A 435 -10.54 -36.21 -1.13
N PHE A 436 -10.72 -34.90 -0.99
CA PHE A 436 -11.04 -34.25 0.27
C PHE A 436 -12.02 -33.12 0.05
N THR A 437 -12.87 -32.84 1.05
CA THR A 437 -13.79 -31.71 1.04
C THR A 437 -13.88 -31.06 2.41
N PHE A 438 -13.91 -29.73 2.41
CA PHE A 438 -14.05 -28.93 3.62
C PHE A 438 -15.07 -27.80 3.40
N ALA A 439 -15.87 -27.49 4.42
CA ALA A 439 -16.77 -26.36 4.43
C ALA A 439 -16.79 -25.73 5.83
N GLY A 440 -16.27 -24.52 5.96
CA GLY A 440 -16.15 -23.78 7.22
C GLY A 440 -16.85 -22.44 7.20
N ARG A 441 -17.48 -22.07 8.32
CA ARG A 441 -18.08 -20.74 8.54
C ARG A 441 -17.82 -20.32 9.97
N HIS A 442 -17.29 -19.11 10.14
CA HIS A 442 -17.03 -18.58 11.48
C HIS A 442 -17.32 -17.07 11.57
N SER A 443 -17.45 -16.56 12.80
CA SER A 443 -17.64 -15.14 13.07
C SER A 443 -16.37 -14.53 13.63
N ASP A 444 -15.90 -13.48 12.99
CA ASP A 444 -14.76 -12.68 13.44
C ASP A 444 -15.21 -11.49 14.29
N ARG A 445 -14.43 -11.17 15.33
CA ARG A 445 -14.62 -9.98 16.15
C ARG A 445 -13.28 -9.43 16.61
N GLU A 446 -13.01 -8.23 16.18
CA GLU A 446 -11.83 -7.48 16.62
C GLU A 446 -12.23 -6.12 17.22
N GLN A 447 -11.54 -5.71 18.27
CA GLN A 447 -11.79 -4.45 18.96
C GLN A 447 -10.46 -3.79 19.29
N ALA A 448 -10.41 -2.47 19.24
CA ALA A 448 -9.24 -1.76 19.67
C ALA A 448 -9.58 -0.40 20.29
N VAL A 449 -8.70 0.03 21.21
CA VAL A 449 -8.71 1.36 21.80
C VAL A 449 -7.30 1.92 21.69
N PHE A 450 -7.18 3.19 21.32
CA PHE A 450 -5.88 3.85 21.21
C PHE A 450 -5.89 5.27 21.78
N LEU A 451 -4.74 5.66 22.28
CA LEU A 451 -4.42 7.03 22.74
C LEU A 451 -3.02 7.37 22.25
N GLN A 452 -2.84 8.57 21.72
CA GLN A 452 -1.53 9.10 21.39
C GLN A 452 -1.46 10.60 21.62
N ASP A 453 -0.23 11.07 21.88
CA ASP A 453 0.09 12.48 21.98
C ASP A 453 1.36 12.78 21.18
N GLN A 454 1.31 13.79 20.33
CA GLN A 454 2.49 14.37 19.70
C GLN A 454 2.83 15.70 20.36
N LEU A 455 3.94 15.71 21.09
CA LEU A 455 4.45 16.91 21.78
C LEU A 455 5.46 17.63 20.88
N ARG A 456 5.33 18.94 20.76
CA ARG A 456 6.28 19.81 20.05
C ARG A 456 6.90 20.81 21.00
N MET A 457 8.17 20.60 21.34
CA MET A 457 8.92 21.39 22.32
C MET A 457 10.20 21.95 21.70
N GLY A 458 10.12 23.12 21.10
CA GLY A 458 11.24 23.77 20.44
C GLY A 458 11.79 22.94 19.28
N ARG A 459 12.96 22.32 19.44
CA ARG A 459 13.60 21.47 18.41
C ARG A 459 13.18 20.00 18.49
N TRP A 460 12.45 19.62 19.52
CA TRP A 460 12.00 18.26 19.74
C TRP A 460 10.55 18.07 19.31
N THR A 461 10.31 16.98 18.65
CA THR A 461 8.95 16.44 18.43
C THR A 461 8.95 15.01 18.94
N VAL A 462 8.05 14.71 19.85
CA VAL A 462 7.91 13.40 20.48
C VAL A 462 6.50 12.91 20.22
N ASN A 463 6.37 11.69 19.71
CA ASN A 463 5.09 10.99 19.59
C ASN A 463 5.10 9.81 20.56
N ALA A 464 4.13 9.76 21.47
CA ALA A 464 3.94 8.65 22.41
C ALA A 464 2.51 8.13 22.26
N GLY A 465 2.35 6.83 22.16
CA GLY A 465 1.05 6.22 21.96
C GLY A 465 0.93 4.85 22.61
N LEU A 466 -0.29 4.49 22.92
CA LEU A 466 -0.65 3.17 23.44
C LEU A 466 -1.89 2.68 22.69
N ARG A 467 -1.86 1.45 22.24
CA ARG A 467 -3.00 0.76 21.65
C ARG A 467 -3.25 -0.53 22.40
N TRP A 468 -4.50 -0.82 22.66
CA TRP A 468 -4.98 -2.13 23.09
C TRP A 468 -5.79 -2.75 21.96
N ASP A 469 -5.46 -3.99 21.61
CA ASP A 469 -6.18 -4.80 20.63
C ASP A 469 -6.74 -6.05 21.30
N HIS A 470 -7.93 -6.46 20.89
CA HIS A 470 -8.55 -7.74 21.22
C HIS A 470 -9.00 -8.42 19.93
N TYR A 471 -8.64 -9.68 19.77
CA TYR A 471 -8.93 -10.53 18.63
C TYR A 471 -9.66 -11.79 19.08
N ALA A 472 -10.75 -12.14 18.42
CA ALA A 472 -11.54 -13.33 18.70
C ALA A 472 -12.10 -13.89 17.38
N LEU A 473 -11.43 -14.92 16.87
CA LEU A 473 -11.88 -15.74 15.75
C LEU A 473 -11.70 -17.22 16.16
N LEU A 474 -10.60 -17.86 15.84
CA LEU A 474 -10.28 -19.23 16.26
C LEU A 474 -9.58 -19.27 17.62
N VAL A 475 -8.75 -18.26 17.88
CA VAL A 475 -8.13 -18.00 19.16
C VAL A 475 -8.67 -16.71 19.74
N ASN A 476 -8.63 -16.58 21.06
CA ASN A 476 -8.97 -15.36 21.76
C ASN A 476 -7.71 -14.79 22.39
N ASP A 477 -7.28 -13.64 21.90
CA ASP A 477 -6.04 -13.00 22.33
C ASP A 477 -6.17 -11.47 22.42
N HIS A 478 -5.27 -10.85 23.16
CA HIS A 478 -5.22 -9.40 23.33
C HIS A 478 -3.78 -8.92 23.51
N ALA A 479 -3.53 -7.67 23.16
CA ALA A 479 -2.21 -7.08 23.29
C ALA A 479 -2.27 -5.60 23.64
N PHE A 480 -1.27 -5.15 24.42
CA PHE A 480 -0.93 -3.74 24.56
C PHE A 480 0.28 -3.44 23.70
N SER A 481 0.15 -2.43 22.88
CA SER A 481 1.15 -2.02 21.88
C SER A 481 1.60 -0.59 22.16
N PRO A 482 2.59 -0.37 23.08
CA PRO A 482 3.20 0.93 23.29
C PRO A 482 4.04 1.31 22.06
N ARG A 483 4.05 2.60 21.75
CA ARG A 483 4.80 3.19 20.63
C ARG A 483 5.40 4.51 21.03
N PHE A 484 6.61 4.71 20.60
CA PHE A 484 7.36 5.93 20.87
C PHE A 484 8.17 6.33 19.66
N ALA A 485 8.12 7.60 19.28
CA ALA A 485 8.99 8.15 18.24
C ALA A 485 9.42 9.56 18.62
N ALA A 486 10.67 9.89 18.38
CA ALA A 486 11.22 11.21 18.64
C ALA A 486 12.00 11.74 17.44
N ALA A 487 11.85 13.03 17.15
CA ALA A 487 12.66 13.76 16.20
C ALA A 487 13.33 14.96 16.89
N TRP A 488 14.59 15.19 16.53
CA TRP A 488 15.33 16.37 16.91
C TRP A 488 15.79 17.13 15.68
N SER A 489 15.34 18.37 15.56
CA SER A 489 15.64 19.22 14.42
C SER A 489 16.82 20.15 14.71
N TRP A 490 17.76 20.18 13.75
CA TRP A 490 18.88 21.12 13.74
C TRP A 490 18.78 22.04 12.51
N PRO A 491 18.00 23.14 12.58
CA PRO A 491 17.71 23.98 11.42
C PRO A 491 18.93 24.58 10.73
N SER A 492 19.97 24.99 11.50
CA SER A 492 21.20 25.56 10.92
C SER A 492 22.05 24.54 10.15
N ALA A 493 21.80 23.25 10.30
CA ALA A 493 22.44 22.17 9.57
C ALA A 493 21.51 21.51 8.55
N ASP A 494 20.27 21.98 8.41
CA ASP A 494 19.22 21.33 7.61
C ASP A 494 19.12 19.82 7.90
N LEU A 495 19.15 19.45 9.20
CA LEU A 495 19.22 18.08 9.67
C LEU A 495 18.10 17.78 10.66
N VAL A 496 17.50 16.60 10.54
CA VAL A 496 16.60 16.01 11.52
C VAL A 496 17.11 14.61 11.86
N LEU A 497 17.31 14.34 13.14
CA LEU A 497 17.57 13.01 13.68
C LEU A 497 16.29 12.41 14.23
N ARG A 498 16.13 11.09 14.10
CA ARG A 498 14.92 10.36 14.51
C ARG A 498 15.28 9.06 15.20
N ALA A 499 14.42 8.66 16.14
CA ALA A 499 14.43 7.31 16.71
C ALA A 499 13.00 6.89 17.01
N SER A 500 12.69 5.61 16.81
CA SER A 500 11.38 5.05 17.16
C SER A 500 11.48 3.65 17.75
N TYR A 501 10.47 3.32 18.56
CA TYR A 501 10.17 1.99 19.07
C TYR A 501 8.67 1.73 18.90
N ASP A 502 8.34 0.61 18.30
CA ASP A 502 6.96 0.16 18.13
C ASP A 502 6.83 -1.28 18.63
N ARG A 503 5.96 -1.51 19.60
CA ARG A 503 5.44 -2.85 19.82
C ARG A 503 4.24 -3.08 18.92
N VAL A 504 4.25 -4.23 18.23
CA VAL A 504 3.25 -4.54 17.22
C VAL A 504 2.48 -5.81 17.57
N PHE A 505 1.22 -5.84 17.15
CA PHE A 505 0.35 -7.00 17.23
C PHE A 505 -0.34 -7.17 15.88
N GLN A 506 -0.25 -8.36 15.30
CA GLN A 506 -0.84 -8.69 14.01
C GLN A 506 -1.76 -9.88 14.14
N THR A 507 -2.99 -9.73 13.67
CA THR A 507 -3.93 -10.84 13.57
C THR A 507 -3.56 -11.76 12.40
N PRO A 508 -3.81 -13.08 12.49
CA PRO A 508 -3.57 -14.00 11.39
C PRO A 508 -4.30 -13.59 10.10
N ALA A 509 -3.74 -13.96 8.96
CA ALA A 509 -4.46 -13.84 7.70
C ALA A 509 -5.70 -14.72 7.73
N ILE A 510 -6.82 -14.21 7.24
CA ILE A 510 -8.10 -14.95 7.19
C ILE A 510 -8.15 -15.95 6.03
N GLU A 511 -7.16 -15.96 5.16
CA GLU A 511 -7.08 -16.84 4.00
C GLU A 511 -6.85 -18.29 4.41
N ASN A 512 -7.84 -19.17 4.17
CA ASN A 512 -7.82 -20.59 4.52
C ASN A 512 -7.53 -20.91 6.02
N LEU A 513 -7.75 -19.91 6.87
CA LEU A 513 -7.51 -20.05 8.30
C LEU A 513 -8.44 -21.08 8.95
N LEU A 514 -9.70 -21.16 8.48
CA LEU A 514 -10.65 -22.15 8.99
C LEU A 514 -10.29 -23.55 8.58
N LEU A 515 -9.80 -23.75 7.33
CA LEU A 515 -9.29 -25.02 6.83
C LEU A 515 -8.12 -25.50 7.71
N ALA A 516 -7.08 -24.70 7.86
CA ALA A 516 -5.88 -25.04 8.64
C ALA A 516 -6.16 -25.38 10.11
N SER A 517 -7.26 -24.88 10.67
CA SER A 517 -7.62 -25.06 12.07
C SER A 517 -8.76 -26.06 12.30
N SER A 518 -9.24 -26.76 11.26
CA SER A 518 -10.38 -27.67 11.33
C SER A 518 -9.99 -29.07 11.77
N GLU A 519 -10.86 -29.71 12.57
CA GLU A 519 -10.73 -31.15 12.89
C GLU A 519 -10.89 -32.07 11.65
N THR A 520 -11.55 -31.59 10.60
CA THR A 520 -11.78 -32.35 9.37
C THR A 520 -10.46 -32.68 8.65
N VAL A 521 -9.40 -31.85 8.82
CA VAL A 521 -8.09 -32.09 8.20
C VAL A 521 -7.33 -33.30 8.80
N GLU A 522 -7.73 -33.78 9.98
CA GLU A 522 -7.20 -35.05 10.53
C GLU A 522 -7.49 -36.24 9.62
N GLY A 523 -8.44 -36.13 8.71
CA GLY A 523 -8.74 -37.10 7.67
C GLY A 523 -7.82 -37.04 6.43
N LEU A 524 -6.85 -36.10 6.37
CA LEU A 524 -5.91 -36.01 5.27
C LEU A 524 -4.75 -37.01 5.31
N GLY A 525 -4.56 -37.71 6.42
CA GLY A 525 -3.54 -38.73 6.59
C GLY A 525 -3.50 -39.22 8.04
N THR A 526 -2.68 -40.22 8.31
CA THR A 526 -2.52 -40.81 9.66
C THR A 526 -1.65 -39.94 10.59
N GLU A 527 -0.84 -39.05 10.02
CA GLU A 527 0.14 -38.20 10.72
C GLU A 527 -0.09 -36.72 10.52
N VAL A 528 -1.36 -36.33 10.58
CA VAL A 528 -1.74 -34.91 10.43
C VAL A 528 -1.81 -34.24 11.80
N VAL A 529 -1.03 -33.18 11.98
CA VAL A 529 -1.09 -32.31 13.15
C VAL A 529 -1.61 -30.94 12.76
N ARG A 530 -2.67 -30.49 13.40
CA ARG A 530 -3.20 -29.13 13.25
C ARG A 530 -2.89 -28.30 14.49
N LEU A 531 -2.48 -27.06 14.28
CA LEU A 531 -2.26 -26.09 15.34
C LEU A 531 -3.00 -24.81 15.00
N PRO A 532 -3.72 -24.19 15.95
CA PRO A 532 -4.32 -22.90 15.70
C PRO A 532 -3.23 -21.85 15.47
N VAL A 533 -3.36 -21.06 14.40
CA VAL A 533 -2.41 -20.00 14.06
C VAL A 533 -2.56 -18.84 15.04
N PRO A 534 -1.54 -18.55 15.87
CA PRO A 534 -1.60 -17.46 16.84
C PRO A 534 -1.34 -16.09 16.18
N PRO A 535 -1.80 -14.99 16.80
CA PRO A 535 -1.40 -13.65 16.40
C PRO A 535 0.12 -13.43 16.54
N SER A 536 0.70 -12.73 15.55
CA SER A 536 2.11 -12.36 15.57
C SER A 536 2.34 -11.15 16.49
N ARG A 537 3.51 -11.12 17.14
CA ARG A 537 3.96 -10.00 17.97
C ARG A 537 5.38 -9.61 17.60
N GLY A 538 5.73 -8.35 17.81
CA GLY A 538 7.08 -7.91 17.53
C GLY A 538 7.45 -6.61 18.22
N ASP A 539 8.75 -6.44 18.41
CA ASP A 539 9.39 -5.23 18.90
C ASP A 539 10.28 -4.65 17.79
N PHE A 540 9.94 -3.46 17.30
CA PHE A 540 10.60 -2.80 16.19
C PHE A 540 11.35 -1.56 16.67
N TYR A 541 12.60 -1.46 16.31
CA TYR A 541 13.50 -0.35 16.63
C TYR A 541 14.00 0.29 15.35
N GLU A 542 14.03 1.61 15.31
CA GLU A 542 14.59 2.36 14.18
C GLU A 542 15.31 3.60 14.66
N ALA A 543 16.46 3.90 14.03
CA ALA A 543 17.14 5.18 14.18
C ALA A 543 17.48 5.70 12.77
N GLY A 544 17.30 7.00 12.55
CA GLY A 544 17.52 7.58 11.22
C GLY A 544 17.78 9.07 11.24
N MET A 545 18.10 9.57 10.05
CA MET A 545 18.30 11.00 9.83
C MET A 545 17.73 11.43 8.47
N SER A 546 17.37 12.69 8.38
CA SER A 546 17.10 13.38 7.12
C SER A 546 17.93 14.64 7.04
N LYS A 547 18.58 14.88 5.90
CA LYS A 547 19.42 16.06 5.66
C LYS A 547 19.14 16.65 4.28
N VAL A 548 19.08 17.97 4.21
CA VAL A 548 19.03 18.70 2.93
C VAL A 548 20.43 19.21 2.59
N LEU A 549 20.86 18.95 1.36
CA LEU A 549 22.13 19.41 0.81
C LEU A 549 21.89 20.44 -0.30
N GLY A 550 22.51 21.62 -0.17
CA GLY A 550 22.43 22.70 -1.15
C GLY A 550 21.01 23.17 -1.49
N GLY A 551 20.04 22.96 -0.58
CA GLY A 551 18.64 23.32 -0.77
C GLY A 551 17.91 22.57 -1.89
N ARG A 552 18.49 21.47 -2.42
CA ARG A 552 17.98 20.76 -3.61
C ARG A 552 17.96 19.24 -3.50
N MET A 553 18.81 18.67 -2.69
CA MET A 553 18.90 17.24 -2.50
C MET A 553 18.57 16.90 -1.05
N ARG A 554 17.64 15.96 -0.87
CA ARG A 554 17.32 15.36 0.44
C ARG A 554 17.94 13.98 0.51
N ILE A 555 18.55 13.69 1.65
CA ILE A 555 19.06 12.37 2.01
C ILE A 555 18.28 11.91 3.23
N ASP A 556 17.69 10.74 3.16
CA ASP A 556 17.13 10.02 4.30
C ASP A 556 17.94 8.74 4.48
N ALA A 557 18.37 8.46 5.71
CA ALA A 557 19.08 7.23 6.04
C ALA A 557 18.53 6.68 7.36
N SER A 558 18.35 5.37 7.45
CA SER A 558 17.93 4.70 8.69
C SER A 558 18.57 3.33 8.84
N VAL A 559 18.65 2.87 10.09
CA VAL A 559 18.96 1.51 10.50
C VAL A 559 17.80 1.00 11.34
N PHE A 560 17.46 -0.28 11.19
CA PHE A 560 16.34 -0.88 11.90
C PHE A 560 16.64 -2.30 12.36
N SER A 561 15.94 -2.71 13.42
CA SER A 561 15.90 -4.08 13.94
C SER A 561 14.46 -4.45 14.26
N ARG A 562 14.03 -5.63 13.85
CA ARG A 562 12.72 -6.21 14.13
C ARG A 562 12.91 -7.57 14.76
N ARG A 563 12.29 -7.80 15.90
CA ARG A 563 12.23 -9.10 16.57
C ARG A 563 10.78 -9.51 16.68
N MET A 564 10.46 -10.68 16.19
CA MET A 564 9.07 -11.10 16.04
C MET A 564 8.88 -12.52 16.58
N ASP A 565 7.73 -12.73 17.19
CA ASP A 565 7.25 -14.05 17.66
C ASP A 565 6.00 -14.42 16.87
N ASN A 566 5.81 -15.71 16.60
CA ASN A 566 4.73 -16.26 15.79
C ASN A 566 4.67 -15.58 14.42
N VAL A 567 5.78 -15.63 13.70
CA VAL A 567 5.93 -14.92 12.43
C VAL A 567 5.10 -15.61 11.37
N ALA A 568 4.06 -14.91 10.92
CA ALA A 568 3.16 -15.46 9.92
C ALA A 568 3.87 -15.64 8.57
N ASP A 569 3.63 -16.79 7.98
CA ASP A 569 3.94 -17.17 6.61
C ASP A 569 2.80 -18.03 6.06
N ASP A 570 2.93 -18.65 4.91
CA ASP A 570 1.94 -19.58 4.39
C ASP A 570 2.61 -20.77 3.71
N ASP A 571 1.85 -21.84 3.60
CA ASP A 571 2.25 -23.09 2.98
C ASP A 571 1.23 -23.49 1.90
N LEU A 572 1.60 -24.40 1.00
CA LEU A 572 0.74 -24.90 -0.09
C LEU A 572 0.18 -26.27 0.27
N LEU A 573 -1.14 -26.41 0.14
CA LEU A 573 -1.79 -27.69 0.38
C LEU A 573 -1.62 -28.61 -0.85
N LEU A 574 -0.78 -29.65 -0.74
CA LEU A 574 -0.62 -30.72 -1.73
C LEU A 574 -0.43 -30.19 -3.18
N ASN A 575 0.33 -29.14 -3.36
CA ASN A 575 0.54 -28.49 -4.67
C ASN A 575 -0.76 -28.05 -5.40
N THR A 576 -1.83 -27.80 -4.64
CA THR A 576 -3.13 -27.38 -5.22
C THR A 576 -3.16 -25.93 -5.68
N GLY A 577 -2.14 -25.12 -5.38
CA GLY A 577 -2.17 -23.66 -5.52
C GLY A 577 -3.07 -22.98 -4.48
N VAL A 578 -3.47 -23.68 -3.44
CA VAL A 578 -4.23 -23.19 -2.29
C VAL A 578 -3.29 -23.11 -1.09
N SER A 579 -2.95 -21.88 -0.67
CA SER A 579 -2.11 -21.65 0.50
C SER A 579 -2.93 -21.55 1.77
N PHE A 580 -2.34 -21.92 2.90
CA PHE A 580 -2.90 -21.76 4.24
C PHE A 580 -1.87 -21.13 5.18
N PRO A 581 -2.29 -20.39 6.22
CA PRO A 581 -1.38 -19.68 7.08
C PRO A 581 -0.64 -20.63 8.04
N VAL A 582 0.66 -20.41 8.17
CA VAL A 582 1.54 -21.01 9.19
C VAL A 582 2.19 -19.91 10.03
N ALA A 583 2.91 -20.26 11.09
CA ALA A 583 3.69 -19.31 11.88
C ALA A 583 4.97 -19.95 12.40
N PHE A 584 6.11 -19.32 12.15
CA PHE A 584 7.40 -19.65 12.76
C PHE A 584 7.50 -19.12 14.18
N GLN A 585 8.25 -19.80 15.04
CA GLN A 585 8.37 -19.40 16.44
C GLN A 585 8.97 -18.00 16.60
N HIS A 586 10.11 -17.74 15.95
CA HIS A 586 10.80 -16.46 16.02
C HIS A 586 11.33 -16.01 14.64
N ALA A 587 11.48 -14.72 14.47
CA ALA A 587 12.31 -14.15 13.41
C ALA A 587 12.99 -12.87 13.87
N GLU A 588 14.20 -12.65 13.34
CA GLU A 588 14.95 -11.42 13.51
C GLU A 588 15.33 -10.84 12.16
N ILE A 589 14.99 -9.56 11.93
CA ILE A 589 15.31 -8.84 10.70
C ILE A 589 16.06 -7.56 11.06
N ASN A 590 17.27 -7.43 10.56
CA ASN A 590 18.12 -6.25 10.73
C ASN A 590 18.45 -5.64 9.38
N GLY A 591 18.49 -4.30 9.29
CA GLY A 591 18.78 -3.66 8.01
C GLY A 591 19.10 -2.20 8.09
N ALA A 592 19.48 -1.67 6.92
CA ALA A 592 19.76 -0.25 6.69
C ALA A 592 19.17 0.21 5.37
N GLU A 593 18.69 1.43 5.34
CA GLU A 593 18.09 2.07 4.17
C GLU A 593 18.69 3.45 3.94
N VAL A 594 18.87 3.79 2.66
CA VAL A 594 19.26 5.14 2.24
C VAL A 594 18.39 5.56 1.07
N LYS A 595 17.85 6.77 1.12
CA LYS A 595 17.10 7.39 0.02
C LYS A 595 17.67 8.75 -0.30
N LEU A 596 17.89 8.99 -1.59
CA LEU A 596 18.30 10.27 -2.15
C LEU A 596 17.17 10.80 -3.02
N ASP A 597 16.67 11.99 -2.74
CA ASP A 597 15.69 12.69 -3.58
C ASP A 597 16.30 14.00 -4.10
N LEU A 598 16.44 14.12 -5.41
CA LEU A 598 16.90 15.32 -6.10
C LEU A 598 15.70 16.10 -6.59
N ARG A 599 15.48 17.29 -6.01
CA ARG A 599 14.57 18.29 -6.58
C ARG A 599 15.10 18.81 -7.92
N SER A 600 14.23 19.29 -8.78
CA SER A 600 14.57 19.81 -10.10
C SER A 600 15.79 20.75 -10.06
N TRP A 601 16.90 20.31 -10.67
CA TRP A 601 18.12 21.04 -10.90
C TRP A 601 18.44 21.00 -12.39
N LYS A 602 18.46 22.18 -13.04
CA LYS A 602 18.67 22.27 -14.51
C LYS A 602 17.73 21.32 -15.28
N ASN A 603 16.46 21.27 -14.87
CA ASN A 603 15.42 20.39 -15.45
C ASN A 603 15.62 18.88 -15.19
N ILE A 604 16.58 18.49 -14.36
CA ILE A 604 16.79 17.10 -13.91
C ILE A 604 16.18 16.94 -12.52
N SER A 605 15.41 15.89 -12.33
CA SER A 605 14.89 15.44 -11.03
C SER A 605 15.02 13.93 -10.94
N GLY A 606 15.01 13.39 -9.73
CA GLY A 606 15.09 11.94 -9.58
C GLY A 606 15.21 11.50 -8.14
N GLY A 607 15.26 10.20 -7.96
CA GLY A 607 15.47 9.55 -6.68
C GLY A 607 16.27 8.26 -6.83
N LEU A 608 16.96 7.89 -5.76
CA LEU A 608 17.70 6.64 -5.62
C LEU A 608 17.44 6.09 -4.24
N GLY A 609 16.97 4.85 -4.15
CA GLY A 609 16.77 4.11 -2.91
C GLY A 609 17.67 2.88 -2.86
N TYR A 610 18.35 2.70 -1.74
CA TYR A 610 19.10 1.50 -1.44
C TYR A 610 18.63 0.92 -0.13
N SER A 611 18.47 -0.40 -0.06
CA SER A 611 18.24 -1.14 1.18
C SER A 611 19.13 -2.36 1.27
N CYS A 612 19.60 -2.62 2.48
CA CYS A 612 20.30 -3.85 2.85
C CYS A 612 19.58 -4.45 4.04
N LEU A 613 19.25 -5.74 3.99
CA LEU A 613 18.61 -6.44 5.10
C LEU A 613 19.15 -7.86 5.26
N ARG A 614 19.02 -8.37 6.47
CA ARG A 614 19.21 -9.78 6.81
C ARG A 614 18.03 -10.22 7.65
N GLY A 615 17.29 -11.23 7.16
CA GLY A 615 16.20 -11.88 7.87
C GLY A 615 16.55 -13.34 8.18
N VAL A 616 16.32 -13.74 9.42
CA VAL A 616 16.53 -15.11 9.89
C VAL A 616 15.27 -15.53 10.63
N GLY A 617 14.69 -16.65 10.22
CA GLY A 617 13.61 -17.36 10.92
C GLY A 617 14.17 -18.49 11.78
N GLU A 618 13.40 -18.94 12.74
CA GLU A 618 13.74 -20.04 13.66
C GLU A 618 12.53 -20.95 13.84
N LEU A 619 12.74 -22.24 13.62
CA LEU A 619 11.78 -23.30 13.92
C LEU A 619 11.67 -23.51 15.45
N PRO A 620 10.66 -24.18 15.97
CA PRO A 620 9.59 -24.87 15.25
C PRO A 620 8.49 -23.95 14.72
N ILE A 621 7.64 -24.52 13.88
CA ILE A 621 6.38 -23.89 13.46
C ILE A 621 5.40 -23.94 14.65
N THR A 622 4.71 -22.83 14.93
CA THR A 622 3.82 -22.68 16.10
C THR A 622 2.34 -22.71 15.74
N GLY A 623 2.02 -22.72 14.46
CA GLY A 623 0.65 -22.76 13.94
C GLY A 623 0.63 -23.41 12.56
N GLY A 624 -0.55 -23.70 12.02
CA GLY A 624 -0.73 -24.25 10.68
C GLY A 624 -1.16 -25.71 10.65
N LEU A 625 -0.96 -26.33 9.52
CA LEU A 625 -1.31 -27.71 9.23
C LEU A 625 -0.06 -28.46 8.78
N PHE A 626 0.26 -29.57 9.43
CA PHE A 626 1.40 -30.39 9.13
C PHE A 626 0.93 -31.76 8.61
N LEU A 627 1.48 -32.19 7.50
CA LEU A 627 1.16 -33.42 6.81
C LEU A 627 2.43 -34.29 6.77
N GLY A 628 2.32 -35.55 7.26
CA GLY A 628 3.39 -36.52 7.18
C GLY A 628 4.59 -36.32 8.12
N ASP A 629 5.62 -37.17 7.95
CA ASP A 629 6.82 -37.24 8.80
C ASP A 629 7.65 -35.96 8.76
N GLU A 630 7.80 -35.33 7.60
CA GLU A 630 8.54 -34.08 7.45
C GLU A 630 7.96 -32.92 8.29
N GLY A 631 6.62 -32.81 8.34
CA GLY A 631 5.94 -31.85 9.19
C GLY A 631 6.25 -32.07 10.67
N LEU A 632 6.30 -33.34 11.10
CA LEU A 632 6.64 -33.68 12.47
C LEU A 632 8.13 -33.42 12.81
N GLU A 633 9.04 -33.62 11.85
CA GLU A 633 10.46 -33.28 12.01
C GLU A 633 10.64 -31.77 12.16
N GLN A 634 9.94 -30.96 11.37
CA GLN A 634 9.96 -29.50 11.48
C GLN A 634 9.45 -29.02 12.85
N LEU A 635 8.41 -29.65 13.42
CA LEU A 635 7.93 -29.33 14.76
C LEU A 635 8.97 -29.61 15.85
N ALA A 636 9.85 -30.58 15.65
CA ALA A 636 10.90 -30.95 16.58
C ALA A 636 12.21 -30.16 16.37
N SER A 637 12.39 -29.55 15.23
CA SER A 637 13.61 -28.82 14.87
C SER A 637 13.66 -27.44 15.57
N GLN A 638 14.90 -26.96 15.77
CA GLN A 638 15.18 -25.57 16.21
C GLN A 638 16.20 -24.91 15.25
N GLU A 639 16.16 -25.32 14.00
CA GLU A 639 17.06 -24.78 12.98
C GLU A 639 16.74 -23.33 12.63
N GLN A 640 17.78 -22.59 12.28
CA GLN A 640 17.69 -21.25 11.75
C GLN A 640 17.81 -21.28 10.23
N PHE A 641 16.94 -20.54 9.56
CA PHE A 641 16.92 -20.43 8.10
C PHE A 641 16.80 -18.98 7.64
N PRO A 642 17.27 -18.63 6.45
CA PRO A 642 17.02 -17.30 5.88
C PRO A 642 15.52 -17.17 5.54
N LEU A 643 14.89 -16.07 5.97
CA LEU A 643 13.51 -15.78 5.55
C LEU A 643 13.41 -15.70 4.03
N THR A 644 12.31 -16.16 3.46
CA THR A 644 12.04 -16.18 2.01
C THR A 644 12.20 -14.81 1.36
N GLN A 645 11.95 -13.73 2.08
CA GLN A 645 12.10 -12.34 1.63
C GLN A 645 13.49 -11.74 1.92
N ASP A 646 14.50 -12.54 2.31
CA ASP A 646 15.85 -12.07 2.60
C ASP A 646 16.64 -11.70 1.34
N GLN A 647 16.21 -10.68 0.61
CA GLN A 647 17.00 -10.06 -0.44
C GLN A 647 18.03 -9.10 0.15
N ARG A 648 19.28 -9.55 0.26
CA ARG A 648 20.36 -8.83 0.95
C ARG A 648 20.56 -7.40 0.47
N HIS A 649 20.49 -7.15 -0.81
CA HIS A 649 20.71 -5.84 -1.40
C HIS A 649 19.64 -5.52 -2.43
N THR A 650 19.06 -4.36 -2.31
CA THR A 650 18.10 -3.81 -3.28
C THR A 650 18.51 -2.38 -3.61
N LEU A 651 18.59 -2.06 -4.90
CA LEU A 651 18.83 -0.70 -5.39
C LEU A 651 17.76 -0.35 -6.43
N ARG A 652 17.13 0.81 -6.29
CA ARG A 652 16.18 1.33 -7.27
C ARG A 652 16.37 2.82 -7.45
N GLY A 653 16.34 3.26 -8.70
CA GLY A 653 16.49 4.66 -9.00
C GLY A 653 15.73 5.07 -10.23
N ARG A 654 15.37 6.35 -10.29
CA ARG A 654 14.77 6.98 -11.45
C ARG A 654 15.33 8.38 -11.62
N VAL A 655 15.75 8.71 -12.83
CA VAL A 655 16.17 10.06 -13.22
C VAL A 655 15.28 10.54 -14.34
N MET A 656 14.77 11.75 -14.25
CA MET A 656 13.91 12.39 -15.24
C MET A 656 14.53 13.70 -15.69
N TYR A 657 14.56 13.92 -17.00
CA TYR A 657 14.94 15.16 -17.63
C TYR A 657 13.74 15.80 -18.32
N GLN A 658 13.40 17.01 -17.92
CA GLN A 658 12.33 17.82 -18.54
C GLN A 658 12.93 18.73 -19.62
N PHE A 659 12.87 18.27 -20.88
CA PHE A 659 13.46 19.00 -22.01
C PHE A 659 12.61 20.16 -22.49
N SER A 660 11.33 20.22 -22.11
CA SER A 660 10.43 21.33 -22.38
C SER A 660 9.33 21.43 -21.29
N PRO A 661 8.58 22.55 -21.20
CA PRO A 661 7.43 22.63 -20.30
C PRO A 661 6.35 21.56 -20.55
N SER A 662 6.34 20.96 -21.75
CA SER A 662 5.37 19.96 -22.19
C SER A 662 5.94 18.55 -22.28
N GLY A 663 7.27 18.35 -22.20
CA GLY A 663 7.92 17.08 -22.51
C GLY A 663 9.00 16.69 -21.53
N TRP A 664 9.06 15.39 -21.24
CA TRP A 664 10.05 14.78 -20.35
C TRP A 664 10.48 13.40 -20.84
N ILE A 665 11.64 12.98 -20.42
CA ILE A 665 12.17 11.61 -20.57
C ILE A 665 12.68 11.15 -19.20
N ALA A 666 12.50 9.87 -18.87
CA ALA A 666 13.00 9.28 -17.64
C ALA A 666 13.63 7.91 -17.91
N VAL A 667 14.68 7.62 -17.13
CA VAL A 667 15.32 6.31 -17.05
C VAL A 667 15.16 5.83 -15.63
N ALA A 668 14.72 4.58 -15.46
CA ALA A 668 14.68 3.91 -14.18
C ALA A 668 15.55 2.66 -14.21
N GLY A 669 16.10 2.28 -13.06
CA GLY A 669 16.88 1.07 -12.91
C GLY A 669 16.57 0.39 -11.60
N SER A 670 16.57 -0.94 -11.59
CA SER A 670 16.43 -1.77 -10.41
C SER A 670 17.48 -2.86 -10.38
N PHE A 671 17.94 -3.18 -9.17
CA PHE A 671 18.86 -4.30 -8.89
C PHE A 671 18.40 -5.01 -7.62
N GLY A 672 18.44 -6.34 -7.63
CA GLY A 672 18.20 -7.21 -6.49
C GLY A 672 19.28 -8.29 -6.42
N SER A 673 19.77 -8.60 -5.21
CA SER A 673 20.81 -9.63 -5.01
C SER A 673 20.30 -11.08 -5.15
N GLY A 674 19.01 -11.28 -5.33
CA GLY A 674 18.34 -12.58 -5.38
C GLY A 674 17.79 -13.02 -4.04
N LEU A 675 16.64 -13.68 -4.07
CA LEU A 675 15.98 -14.29 -2.93
C LEU A 675 16.59 -15.66 -2.61
N PRO A 676 16.56 -16.10 -1.35
CA PRO A 676 16.81 -17.49 -1.03
C PRO A 676 15.68 -18.35 -1.60
N PHE A 677 15.97 -19.61 -1.83
CA PHE A 677 14.98 -20.66 -2.04
C PHE A 677 15.29 -21.80 -1.07
N GLU A 678 14.30 -22.61 -0.77
CA GLU A 678 14.45 -23.73 0.11
C GLU A 678 15.15 -24.90 -0.57
N ASP A 679 15.53 -25.93 0.19
CA ASP A 679 16.21 -27.09 -0.36
C ASP A 679 15.29 -27.73 -1.41
N PHE A 680 15.82 -27.89 -2.60
CA PHE A 680 15.11 -28.46 -3.71
C PHE A 680 15.52 -29.94 -3.75
N ASP A 681 14.63 -30.81 -3.30
CA ASP A 681 14.88 -32.26 -3.21
C ASP A 681 15.13 -32.91 -4.56
N ASP A 682 14.67 -32.26 -5.65
CA ASP A 682 14.87 -32.71 -7.01
C ASP A 682 16.29 -32.43 -7.51
N THR A 683 16.77 -33.26 -8.37
CA THR A 683 18.05 -33.03 -9.05
C THR A 683 17.99 -31.80 -9.99
N PRO A 684 19.13 -31.13 -10.26
CA PRO A 684 19.16 -30.04 -11.27
C PRO A 684 18.61 -30.46 -12.63
N GLN A 685 18.64 -31.76 -12.99
CA GLN A 685 18.06 -32.31 -14.20
C GLN A 685 16.53 -32.24 -14.20
N GLU A 686 15.91 -32.64 -13.11
CA GLU A 686 14.45 -32.59 -12.94
C GLU A 686 13.94 -31.14 -12.95
N ALA A 687 14.67 -30.22 -12.29
CA ALA A 687 14.40 -28.78 -12.40
C ALA A 687 14.46 -28.27 -13.86
N VAL A 688 15.37 -28.79 -14.67
CA VAL A 688 15.46 -28.44 -16.10
C VAL A 688 14.27 -28.97 -16.89
N GLU A 689 13.79 -30.19 -16.60
CA GLU A 689 12.61 -30.75 -17.24
C GLU A 689 11.35 -29.95 -16.90
N GLN A 690 11.21 -29.52 -15.65
CA GLN A 690 10.05 -28.79 -15.16
C GLN A 690 10.04 -27.32 -15.62
N PHE A 691 11.16 -26.59 -15.43
CA PHE A 691 11.22 -25.13 -15.61
C PHE A 691 12.03 -24.70 -16.87
N GLY A 692 12.83 -25.58 -17.43
CA GLY A 692 13.71 -25.31 -18.58
C GLY A 692 15.10 -24.79 -18.18
N GLN A 693 16.11 -25.12 -18.98
CA GLN A 693 17.54 -24.83 -18.74
C GLN A 693 17.81 -23.34 -18.46
N ARG A 694 17.16 -22.45 -19.18
CA ARG A 694 17.37 -21.00 -19.04
C ARG A 694 16.90 -20.43 -17.69
N VAL A 695 15.90 -21.03 -17.10
CA VAL A 695 15.42 -20.70 -15.74
C VAL A 695 16.41 -21.21 -14.71
N VAL A 696 16.82 -22.48 -14.83
CA VAL A 696 17.79 -23.12 -13.94
C VAL A 696 19.15 -22.40 -13.98
N ASP A 697 19.59 -21.91 -15.15
CA ASP A 697 20.80 -21.07 -15.29
C ASP A 697 20.73 -19.76 -14.45
N ARG A 698 19.55 -19.36 -13.99
CA ARG A 698 19.32 -18.19 -13.13
C ARG A 698 19.29 -18.52 -11.64
N VAL A 699 19.54 -19.76 -11.28
CA VAL A 699 19.57 -20.26 -9.92
C VAL A 699 21.00 -20.62 -9.51
N ASN A 700 21.35 -20.48 -8.25
CA ASN A 700 22.62 -20.90 -7.68
C ASN A 700 22.36 -21.88 -6.54
N PHE A 701 22.38 -23.16 -6.85
CA PHE A 701 22.14 -24.25 -5.89
C PHE A 701 23.21 -24.33 -4.79
N GLU A 702 24.44 -23.90 -5.05
CA GLU A 702 25.52 -23.89 -4.03
C GLU A 702 25.23 -22.90 -2.88
N THR A 703 24.53 -21.81 -3.18
CA THR A 703 24.24 -20.75 -2.18
C THR A 703 22.77 -20.73 -1.77
N GLY A 704 21.93 -21.59 -2.33
CA GLY A 704 20.49 -21.62 -2.08
C GLY A 704 19.81 -20.30 -2.46
N ARG A 705 20.25 -19.64 -3.58
CA ARG A 705 19.71 -18.33 -3.97
C ARG A 705 19.51 -18.19 -5.47
N VAL A 706 18.47 -17.47 -5.82
CA VAL A 706 18.30 -16.95 -7.17
C VAL A 706 19.45 -16.00 -7.50
N ARG A 707 19.96 -16.02 -8.74
CA ARG A 707 21.03 -15.10 -9.19
C ARG A 707 20.54 -13.65 -9.23
N PRO A 708 21.43 -12.67 -8.98
CA PRO A 708 21.06 -11.26 -8.96
C PRO A 708 20.29 -10.84 -10.21
N SER A 709 19.26 -10.01 -10.02
CA SER A 709 18.43 -9.40 -11.06
C SER A 709 18.85 -7.97 -11.35
N ALA A 710 18.69 -7.50 -12.59
CA ALA A 710 18.88 -6.11 -12.95
C ALA A 710 18.01 -5.72 -14.15
N SER A 711 17.22 -4.67 -14.02
CA SER A 711 16.35 -4.15 -15.08
C SER A 711 16.57 -2.65 -15.28
N PHE A 712 16.43 -2.22 -16.56
CA PHE A 712 16.43 -0.81 -16.95
C PHE A 712 15.20 -0.51 -17.77
N ASP A 713 14.52 0.59 -17.40
CA ASP A 713 13.29 1.05 -18.04
C ASP A 713 13.48 2.46 -18.58
N VAL A 714 12.86 2.77 -19.71
CA VAL A 714 12.84 4.10 -20.31
C VAL A 714 11.40 4.52 -20.52
N SER A 715 11.07 5.74 -20.15
CA SER A 715 9.76 6.33 -20.39
C SER A 715 9.87 7.77 -20.85
N ALA A 716 8.95 8.21 -21.68
CA ALA A 716 8.87 9.59 -22.15
C ALA A 716 7.41 10.04 -22.22
N GLY A 717 7.16 11.31 -21.92
CA GLY A 717 5.84 11.88 -21.98
C GLY A 717 5.83 13.26 -22.63
N LEU A 718 4.75 13.56 -23.35
CA LEU A 718 4.53 14.81 -24.04
C LEU A 718 3.09 15.28 -23.88
N THR A 719 2.87 16.53 -23.48
CA THR A 719 1.58 17.21 -23.63
C THR A 719 1.47 17.68 -25.07
N VAL A 720 0.68 16.96 -25.87
CA VAL A 720 0.55 17.20 -27.32
C VAL A 720 -0.42 18.33 -27.66
N ALA A 721 -1.38 18.61 -26.77
CA ALA A 721 -2.31 19.72 -26.92
C ALA A 721 -2.74 20.31 -25.58
N ARG A 722 -2.90 21.62 -25.55
CA ARG A 722 -3.44 22.36 -24.40
C ARG A 722 -4.37 23.45 -24.91
N TRP A 723 -5.61 23.44 -24.46
CA TRP A 723 -6.60 24.47 -24.80
C TRP A 723 -7.47 24.82 -23.59
N SER A 724 -7.40 26.06 -23.15
CA SER A 724 -8.06 26.52 -21.92
C SER A 724 -7.62 25.69 -20.70
N LYS A 725 -8.54 25.00 -20.05
CA LYS A 725 -8.29 24.14 -18.88
C LYS A 725 -8.11 22.66 -19.25
N ARG A 726 -8.06 22.31 -20.53
CA ARG A 726 -7.98 20.93 -21.03
C ARG A 726 -6.57 20.60 -21.49
N THR A 727 -6.14 19.36 -21.26
CA THR A 727 -4.85 18.85 -21.73
C THR A 727 -5.02 17.50 -22.38
N LEU A 728 -4.20 17.24 -23.41
CA LEU A 728 -4.03 15.90 -23.98
C LEU A 728 -2.55 15.54 -23.91
N GLY A 729 -2.24 14.45 -23.24
CA GLY A 729 -0.89 13.92 -23.06
C GLY A 729 -0.73 12.54 -23.67
N VAL A 730 0.48 12.25 -24.13
CA VAL A 730 0.94 10.92 -24.59
C VAL A 730 2.13 10.53 -23.76
N GLN A 731 2.17 9.28 -23.32
CA GLN A 731 3.34 8.66 -22.69
C GLN A 731 3.67 7.36 -23.42
N ALA A 732 4.95 7.12 -23.68
CA ALA A 732 5.47 5.87 -24.20
C ALA A 732 6.54 5.34 -23.27
N GLU A 733 6.67 4.03 -23.16
CA GLU A 733 7.62 3.38 -22.28
C GLU A 733 8.08 2.02 -22.77
N VAL A 734 9.29 1.65 -22.39
CA VAL A 734 9.85 0.32 -22.57
C VAL A 734 10.42 -0.12 -21.23
N ARG A 735 9.95 -1.26 -20.71
CA ARG A 735 10.44 -1.93 -19.50
C ARG A 735 11.39 -3.06 -19.88
N ASN A 736 12.33 -3.38 -18.97
CA ASN A 736 13.37 -4.39 -19.18
C ASN A 736 14.04 -4.24 -20.55
N LEU A 737 14.65 -3.07 -20.79
CA LEU A 737 15.26 -2.71 -22.09
C LEU A 737 16.30 -3.74 -22.55
N SER A 738 17.03 -4.36 -21.63
CA SER A 738 18.03 -5.41 -21.90
C SER A 738 17.40 -6.75 -22.29
N ASN A 739 16.10 -6.95 -22.11
CA ASN A 739 15.39 -8.21 -22.31
C ASN A 739 16.01 -9.38 -21.53
N ARG A 740 16.49 -9.10 -20.31
CA ARG A 740 17.09 -10.10 -19.45
C ARG A 740 16.02 -10.99 -18.84
N LEU A 741 16.26 -12.30 -18.80
CA LEU A 741 15.47 -13.22 -18.01
C LEU A 741 15.90 -13.12 -16.56
N ASP A 742 15.00 -12.74 -15.67
CA ASP A 742 15.20 -12.74 -14.24
C ASP A 742 14.14 -13.61 -13.56
N VAL A 743 14.58 -14.48 -12.66
CA VAL A 743 13.75 -15.29 -11.80
C VAL A 743 13.48 -14.45 -10.54
N ILE A 744 12.22 -14.36 -10.13
CA ILE A 744 11.80 -13.68 -8.89
C ILE A 744 11.95 -14.67 -7.74
N ASN A 745 11.17 -15.76 -7.79
CA ASN A 745 11.16 -16.86 -6.84
C ASN A 745 11.47 -18.18 -7.58
N PHE A 746 12.06 -19.14 -6.91
CA PHE A 746 12.34 -20.46 -7.47
C PHE A 746 11.98 -21.55 -6.47
N ALA A 747 11.11 -22.46 -6.88
CA ALA A 747 10.75 -23.69 -6.17
C ALA A 747 10.55 -23.57 -4.64
N GLY A 748 10.18 -22.38 -4.18
CA GLY A 748 9.91 -22.16 -2.76
C GLY A 748 8.60 -22.81 -2.35
N LEU A 749 8.57 -23.39 -1.15
CA LEU A 749 7.36 -23.99 -0.56
C LEU A 749 6.19 -23.01 -0.55
N PHE A 750 6.48 -21.74 -0.38
CA PHE A 750 5.46 -20.72 -0.16
C PHE A 750 5.11 -19.88 -1.41
N SER A 751 6.00 -19.78 -2.39
CA SER A 751 5.84 -18.86 -3.53
C SER A 751 5.91 -19.55 -4.89
N GLY A 752 6.34 -20.80 -4.96
CA GLY A 752 6.59 -21.51 -6.21
C GLY A 752 7.68 -20.86 -7.08
N THR A 753 7.70 -21.18 -8.36
CA THR A 753 8.61 -20.55 -9.34
C THR A 753 7.89 -19.44 -10.08
N ALA A 754 8.57 -18.27 -10.24
CA ALA A 754 8.00 -17.11 -10.93
C ALA A 754 9.05 -16.31 -11.70
N LEU A 755 8.73 -15.93 -12.92
CA LEU A 755 9.63 -15.21 -13.83
C LEU A 755 9.17 -13.75 -14.01
N ALA A 756 10.11 -12.83 -13.89
CA ALA A 756 9.90 -11.43 -14.20
C ALA A 756 9.52 -11.23 -15.68
N ALA A 757 8.80 -10.15 -15.98
CA ALA A 757 8.38 -9.86 -17.33
C ALA A 757 9.58 -9.62 -18.26
N PRO A 758 9.61 -10.20 -19.47
CA PRO A 758 10.59 -9.87 -20.48
C PRO A 758 10.39 -8.43 -20.97
N ARG A 759 11.21 -7.97 -21.93
CA ARG A 759 11.06 -6.62 -22.47
C ARG A 759 9.62 -6.39 -22.95
N SER A 760 9.03 -5.32 -22.46
CA SER A 760 7.66 -4.92 -22.80
C SER A 760 7.60 -3.42 -23.10
N ALA A 761 6.67 -3.04 -23.96
CA ALA A 761 6.43 -1.65 -24.33
C ALA A 761 4.94 -1.31 -24.16
N ALA A 762 4.66 -0.05 -23.83
CA ALA A 762 3.30 0.46 -23.75
C ALA A 762 3.22 1.92 -24.21
N VAL A 763 2.04 2.30 -24.69
CA VAL A 763 1.68 3.69 -24.98
C VAL A 763 0.40 4.02 -24.25
N ARG A 764 0.38 5.18 -23.58
CA ARG A 764 -0.77 5.69 -22.81
C ARG A 764 -1.16 7.07 -23.33
N LEU A 765 -2.44 7.26 -23.54
CA LEU A 765 -3.08 8.55 -23.80
C LEU A 765 -3.81 9.00 -22.54
N ARG A 766 -3.75 10.31 -22.22
CA ARG A 766 -4.48 10.90 -21.10
C ARG A 766 -5.05 12.26 -21.51
N ALA A 767 -6.36 12.41 -21.34
CA ALA A 767 -7.07 13.67 -21.51
C ALA A 767 -7.57 14.16 -20.16
N GLU A 768 -7.37 15.46 -19.87
CA GLU A 768 -7.95 16.16 -18.71
C GLU A 768 -8.88 17.27 -19.21
N PHE A 769 -10.06 17.43 -18.54
CA PHE A 769 -11.10 18.37 -18.97
C PHE A 769 -11.85 19.05 -17.83
#